data_aeea4ffffe5286f0950eedc53f9ae36c
#
_entry.id   aeea4ffffe5286f0950eedc53f9ae36c
#
_cell.length_a   1.000
_cell.length_b   1.000
_cell.length_c   1.000
_cell.angle_alpha   90.00
_cell.angle_beta   90.00
_cell.angle_gamma   90.00
#
_symmetry.space_group_name_H-M   'P 1'
#
loop_
_entity.id
_entity.type
_entity.pdbx_description
1 polymer ?
#
loop_
_entity_poly.entity_id
_entity_poly.type
_entity_poly.pdbx_seq_one_letter_code
_entity_poly.pdbx_strand_id
1 'polypeptide(L)'
;MSTSPAREPRGLSHARTSFVGRSEAVDKVAGLLTQYRLVTVTGPGGVGKTRLAGEVIRQVAGRFADGVWVAELAAVAEPSQVPATIATVLGLHQAAGVPIADALAARLARQQLLLVLDNCEHVLDAVAEVCATVLQSADDIRILATSREQLGLPEEARYRLPPLTLPGPSEPDGPGSWAVPDQAEAVTLFVERARQVDPDLALDGEAGAAVARLVQRLDGMPLAIELAAARVEALGLGQMLERLDGQLLTSANRAAPARQRSLEAAVDWSYQLLTKPEQRVFRYLSVFPGPFGLDAAEAVAGTDAGPAVLHLVDCSLLTPPATGPDGRSRYSMLQTLRGYGLRQLEQAGEEPAAAAALAAHALSTAERAVVQLARSDQELSAARWLDAEDATVHQGLAWALDHDPPNALKLALALAPWWLVRGRWVQGYALLQRAAGQADQADSAWCAAQVWLGRLARGVSDFISVVLGHNSAVVTALKDGPPSSVLADGLVGRAAALRNLGQLDEAAAEARTALDLARRIGYAEGEARALMELSDISTYAGQGEEAVAWAVQARQVPRDRLPAWFARRVDSTLAWALVYNRELDGVPELCKQCLAAARTAGDLSEQADVLCLMAVAARKGGQLTAARAWLRESAELAVYGGYPLRMIDVVEQGGHLCAATGRPAEAVTLWSAATAQCQAVGLVEPLQEAGDRERPLAEARRALDDRQFAAAESRGAAMTLAAAVEFAVITAGEDVPDAATGQPGLARLSARERELVTLVAQGRTDAQIAEQLFISVRTVRTHLDRIRDKSGCRRRADLTRLALQEGII
;
A
#
# COMPACT_ATOMS: atom_id res chain seq x y z
N MET A 1 1.93 33.62 -10.30
CA MET A 1 2.56 32.46 -9.66
C MET A 1 1.64 32.00 -8.55
N SER A 2 0.79 31.03 -8.82
CA SER A 2 -0.15 30.48 -7.84
C SER A 2 0.58 29.34 -7.12
N THR A 3 0.91 29.54 -5.84
CA THR A 3 1.48 28.50 -4.99
C THR A 3 0.36 27.50 -4.69
N SER A 4 0.47 26.30 -5.29
CA SER A 4 -0.33 25.15 -4.90
C SER A 4 -0.09 24.88 -3.40
N PRO A 5 -1.10 24.62 -2.58
CA PRO A 5 -0.89 24.31 -1.17
C PRO A 5 -0.04 23.05 -1.06
N ALA A 6 1.00 23.10 -0.24
CA ALA A 6 1.85 21.96 0.07
C ALA A 6 0.95 20.81 0.54
N ARG A 7 1.05 19.65 -0.12
CA ARG A 7 0.35 18.44 0.32
C ARG A 7 0.85 18.05 1.69
N GLU A 8 -0.07 17.88 2.65
CA GLU A 8 0.27 17.41 4.00
C GLU A 8 1.03 16.08 3.94
N PRO A 9 2.05 15.89 4.80
CA PRO A 9 2.80 14.63 4.87
C PRO A 9 1.87 13.47 5.14
N ARG A 10 1.94 12.41 4.34
CA ARG A 10 1.09 11.23 4.51
C ARG A 10 1.77 10.23 5.43
N GLY A 11 1.06 9.77 6.46
CA GLY A 11 1.55 8.78 7.42
C GLY A 11 2.25 9.33 8.66
N LEU A 12 2.25 10.65 8.89
CA LEU A 12 2.82 11.25 10.10
C LEU A 12 1.78 11.32 11.20
N SER A 13 2.00 10.63 12.32
CA SER A 13 1.26 10.91 13.54
C SER A 13 1.76 12.24 14.13
N HIS A 14 0.89 13.22 14.28
CA HIS A 14 1.24 14.51 14.86
C HIS A 14 1.55 14.35 16.35
N ALA A 15 2.79 14.52 16.74
CA ALA A 15 3.14 14.63 18.15
C ALA A 15 2.41 15.86 18.75
N ARG A 16 1.57 15.63 19.75
CA ARG A 16 0.79 16.68 20.43
C ARG A 16 1.60 17.47 21.45
N THR A 17 2.82 17.03 21.75
CA THR A 17 3.73 17.67 22.70
C THR A 17 4.80 18.46 21.96
N SER A 18 5.19 19.60 22.55
CA SER A 18 6.27 20.47 22.03
C SER A 18 7.57 19.71 21.76
N PHE A 19 8.27 20.12 20.73
CA PHE A 19 9.63 19.68 20.45
C PHE A 19 10.61 20.64 21.12
N VAL A 20 11.42 20.15 22.06
CA VAL A 20 12.31 20.96 22.86
C VAL A 20 13.75 20.84 22.34
N GLY A 21 14.39 21.98 22.05
CA GLY A 21 15.77 22.05 21.59
C GLY A 21 16.02 21.49 20.19
N ARG A 22 17.27 21.10 19.93
CA ARG A 22 17.71 20.36 18.72
C ARG A 22 17.52 21.05 17.39
N SER A 23 17.35 22.38 17.34
CA SER A 23 17.25 23.14 16.09
C SER A 23 18.47 22.87 15.19
N GLU A 24 19.67 22.85 15.78
CA GLU A 24 20.91 22.54 15.04
C GLU A 24 20.88 21.11 14.44
N ALA A 25 20.32 20.13 15.15
CA ALA A 25 20.19 18.75 14.64
C ALA A 25 19.22 18.68 13.46
N VAL A 26 18.09 19.41 13.55
CA VAL A 26 17.11 19.50 12.46
C VAL A 26 17.76 20.12 11.23
N ASP A 27 18.49 21.25 11.38
CA ASP A 27 19.15 21.94 10.28
C ASP A 27 20.25 21.09 9.64
N LYS A 28 21.04 20.37 10.45
CA LYS A 28 22.07 19.44 9.96
C LYS A 28 21.47 18.31 9.13
N VAL A 29 20.41 17.64 9.61
CA VAL A 29 19.77 16.55 8.88
C VAL A 29 19.08 17.06 7.62
N ALA A 30 18.41 18.22 7.68
CA ALA A 30 17.82 18.88 6.51
C ALA A 30 18.90 19.28 5.47
N GLY A 31 20.09 19.70 5.92
CA GLY A 31 21.25 19.96 5.08
C GLY A 31 21.81 18.70 4.43
N LEU A 32 21.92 17.60 5.17
CA LEU A 32 22.36 16.30 4.63
C LEU A 32 21.41 15.79 3.54
N LEU A 33 20.10 15.94 3.69
CA LEU A 33 19.11 15.56 2.67
C LEU A 33 19.23 16.35 1.36
N THR A 34 19.90 17.51 1.34
CA THR A 34 20.22 18.23 0.09
C THR A 34 21.44 17.67 -0.62
N GLN A 35 22.37 17.07 0.13
CA GLN A 35 23.67 16.60 -0.39
C GLN A 35 23.64 15.09 -0.71
N TYR A 36 22.91 14.32 0.09
CA TYR A 36 22.87 12.86 0.03
C TYR A 36 21.46 12.36 -0.27
N ARG A 37 21.41 11.24 -0.96
CA ARG A 37 20.14 10.61 -1.34
C ARG A 37 19.58 9.72 -0.23
N LEU A 38 20.43 9.20 0.64
CA LEU A 38 20.08 8.40 1.81
C LEU A 38 20.71 9.02 3.05
N VAL A 39 19.88 9.38 4.02
CA VAL A 39 20.30 9.89 5.33
C VAL A 39 19.70 9.00 6.41
N THR A 40 20.55 8.44 7.27
CA THR A 40 20.10 7.62 8.41
C THR A 40 20.39 8.33 9.72
N VAL A 41 19.33 8.63 10.48
CA VAL A 41 19.42 9.13 11.84
C VAL A 41 19.59 7.95 12.79
N THR A 42 20.79 7.83 13.39
CA THR A 42 21.12 6.73 14.29
C THR A 42 21.15 7.17 15.76
N GLY A 43 20.85 6.24 16.68
CA GLY A 43 20.92 6.51 18.12
C GLY A 43 20.11 5.51 18.94
N PRO A 44 20.29 5.49 20.28
CA PRO A 44 19.61 4.57 21.16
C PRO A 44 18.07 4.74 21.12
N GLY A 45 17.34 3.71 21.58
CA GLY A 45 15.90 3.83 21.78
C GLY A 45 15.57 4.96 22.75
N GLY A 46 14.46 5.67 22.51
CA GLY A 46 14.04 6.79 23.38
C GLY A 46 14.84 8.09 23.25
N VAL A 47 15.85 8.17 22.37
CA VAL A 47 16.63 9.40 22.13
C VAL A 47 15.88 10.45 21.30
N GLY A 48 14.75 10.10 20.67
CA GLY A 48 13.90 11.01 19.93
C GLY A 48 14.19 11.06 18.41
N LYS A 49 14.67 9.98 17.79
CA LYS A 49 14.92 9.88 16.33
C LYS A 49 13.68 10.18 15.51
N THR A 50 12.57 9.51 15.81
CA THR A 50 11.26 9.70 15.13
C THR A 50 10.76 11.15 15.25
N ARG A 51 10.91 11.77 16.43
CA ARG A 51 10.51 13.17 16.65
C ARG A 51 11.37 14.13 15.83
N LEU A 52 12.68 13.90 15.79
CA LEU A 52 13.59 14.67 14.94
C LEU A 52 13.22 14.55 13.46
N ALA A 53 12.96 13.33 12.99
CA ALA A 53 12.52 13.09 11.62
C ALA A 53 11.24 13.88 11.29
N GLY A 54 10.27 13.91 12.21
CA GLY A 54 9.04 14.70 12.05
C GLY A 54 9.29 16.20 11.91
N GLU A 55 10.25 16.78 12.68
CA GLU A 55 10.64 18.19 12.54
C GLU A 55 11.35 18.45 11.22
N VAL A 56 12.28 17.59 10.85
CA VAL A 56 12.97 17.67 9.55
C VAL A 56 11.96 17.65 8.41
N ILE A 57 10.98 16.75 8.45
CA ILE A 57 9.92 16.66 7.44
C ILE A 57 9.18 17.99 7.32
N ARG A 58 8.77 18.60 8.42
CA ARG A 58 8.08 19.92 8.40
C ARG A 58 8.91 21.01 7.74
N GLN A 59 10.21 21.00 7.95
CA GLN A 59 11.13 21.96 7.37
C GLN A 59 11.38 21.76 5.87
N VAL A 60 11.42 20.50 5.39
CA VAL A 60 11.80 20.18 4.01
C VAL A 60 10.66 19.81 3.09
N ALA A 61 9.45 19.58 3.59
CA ALA A 61 8.30 19.06 2.81
C ALA A 61 8.03 19.86 1.53
N GLY A 62 8.15 21.18 1.58
CA GLY A 62 7.94 22.05 0.42
C GLY A 62 8.96 21.90 -0.73
N ARG A 63 10.03 21.13 -0.53
CA ARG A 63 11.08 20.87 -1.54
C ARG A 63 10.75 19.71 -2.46
N PHE A 64 9.77 18.87 -2.10
CA PHE A 64 9.43 17.64 -2.81
C PHE A 64 8.09 17.77 -3.53
N ALA A 65 8.11 17.81 -4.86
CA ALA A 65 6.92 18.02 -5.70
C ALA A 65 5.88 16.92 -5.52
N ASP A 66 6.32 15.66 -5.34
CA ASP A 66 5.45 14.51 -5.14
C ASP A 66 5.20 14.19 -3.64
N GLY A 67 5.65 15.08 -2.75
CA GLY A 67 5.35 15.07 -1.33
C GLY A 67 6.29 14.22 -0.48
N VAL A 68 5.85 13.99 0.77
CA VAL A 68 6.57 13.20 1.78
C VAL A 68 5.71 12.02 2.19
N TRP A 69 6.33 10.85 2.25
CA TRP A 69 5.69 9.59 2.55
C TRP A 69 6.43 8.90 3.70
N VAL A 70 5.70 8.53 4.75
CA VAL A 70 6.28 7.95 5.96
C VAL A 70 5.82 6.51 6.11
N ALA A 71 6.76 5.57 6.09
CA ALA A 71 6.53 4.17 6.41
C ALA A 71 7.03 3.86 7.82
N GLU A 72 6.10 3.63 8.74
CA GLU A 72 6.41 3.17 10.10
C GLU A 72 6.62 1.66 10.07
N LEU A 73 7.85 1.21 10.27
CA LEU A 73 8.22 -0.21 10.19
C LEU A 73 8.12 -0.93 11.54
N ALA A 74 7.82 -0.21 12.61
CA ALA A 74 7.75 -0.77 13.97
C ALA A 74 6.85 -2.01 14.11
N ALA A 75 5.77 -2.08 13.31
CA ALA A 75 4.80 -3.18 13.32
C ALA A 75 5.16 -4.33 12.38
N VAL A 76 6.20 -4.21 11.56
CA VAL A 76 6.61 -5.23 10.59
C VAL A 76 7.36 -6.34 11.31
N ALA A 77 6.75 -7.52 11.44
CA ALA A 77 7.36 -8.65 12.14
C ALA A 77 8.39 -9.41 11.30
N GLU A 78 8.16 -9.53 9.99
CA GLU A 78 9.01 -10.30 9.08
C GLU A 78 9.68 -9.41 8.05
N PRO A 79 10.99 -9.57 7.78
CA PRO A 79 11.73 -8.78 6.79
C PRO A 79 11.14 -8.82 5.38
N SER A 80 10.53 -9.92 4.98
CA SER A 80 9.86 -10.10 3.69
C SER A 80 8.66 -9.17 3.47
N GLN A 81 8.09 -8.62 4.55
CA GLN A 81 6.96 -7.70 4.50
C GLN A 81 7.37 -6.23 4.29
N VAL A 82 8.64 -5.88 4.44
CA VAL A 82 9.13 -4.51 4.32
C VAL A 82 8.78 -3.88 2.96
N PRO A 83 9.06 -4.53 1.82
CA PRO A 83 8.71 -3.94 0.52
C PRO A 83 7.20 -3.73 0.35
N ALA A 84 6.38 -4.67 0.86
CA ALA A 84 4.93 -4.58 0.81
C ALA A 84 4.38 -3.44 1.69
N THR A 85 4.95 -3.23 2.87
CA THR A 85 4.57 -2.13 3.77
C THR A 85 4.88 -0.78 3.12
N ILE A 86 6.08 -0.62 2.54
CA ILE A 86 6.46 0.62 1.83
C ILE A 86 5.55 0.84 0.62
N ALA A 87 5.27 -0.22 -0.14
CA ALA A 87 4.34 -0.17 -1.28
C ALA A 87 2.94 0.29 -0.84
N THR A 88 2.42 -0.26 0.25
CA THR A 88 1.11 0.12 0.80
C THR A 88 1.04 1.60 1.16
N VAL A 89 2.07 2.14 1.81
CA VAL A 89 2.15 3.58 2.14
C VAL A 89 2.14 4.44 0.89
N LEU A 90 2.89 4.03 -0.14
CA LEU A 90 2.94 4.69 -1.45
C LEU A 90 1.69 4.44 -2.30
N GLY A 91 0.76 3.64 -1.78
CA GLY A 91 -0.46 3.25 -2.47
C GLY A 91 -0.24 2.30 -3.64
N LEU A 92 0.86 1.55 -3.64
CA LEU A 92 1.17 0.54 -4.64
C LEU A 92 0.62 -0.81 -4.22
N HIS A 93 0.04 -1.53 -5.17
CA HIS A 93 -0.35 -2.92 -5.00
C HIS A 93 0.56 -3.82 -5.84
N GLN A 94 0.82 -5.01 -5.34
CA GLN A 94 1.70 -5.96 -6.01
C GLN A 94 1.04 -6.48 -7.29
N ALA A 95 1.70 -6.26 -8.43
CA ALA A 95 1.31 -6.88 -9.69
C ALA A 95 1.82 -8.33 -9.75
N ALA A 96 1.04 -9.21 -10.41
CA ALA A 96 1.43 -10.61 -10.58
C ALA A 96 2.75 -10.74 -11.35
N GLY A 97 3.67 -11.55 -10.82
CA GLY A 97 4.93 -11.87 -11.49
C GLY A 97 6.02 -10.80 -11.43
N VAL A 98 5.78 -9.65 -10.78
CA VAL A 98 6.79 -8.62 -10.57
C VAL A 98 7.17 -8.58 -9.09
N PRO A 99 8.45 -8.72 -8.73
CA PRO A 99 8.90 -8.50 -7.37
C PRO A 99 8.48 -7.10 -6.90
N ILE A 100 7.93 -6.99 -5.71
CA ILE A 100 7.38 -5.72 -5.21
C ILE A 100 8.44 -4.63 -5.09
N ALA A 101 9.71 -5.01 -4.85
CA ALA A 101 10.84 -4.09 -4.85
C ALA A 101 11.08 -3.47 -6.23
N ASP A 102 10.95 -4.25 -7.30
CA ASP A 102 11.10 -3.76 -8.68
C ASP A 102 9.91 -2.85 -9.08
N ALA A 103 8.71 -3.19 -8.63
CA ALA A 103 7.52 -2.35 -8.83
C ALA A 103 7.67 -0.99 -8.09
N LEU A 104 8.19 -1.01 -6.86
CA LEU A 104 8.54 0.19 -6.11
C LEU A 104 9.56 1.05 -6.86
N ALA A 105 10.65 0.44 -7.31
CA ALA A 105 11.71 1.11 -8.05
C ALA A 105 11.19 1.74 -9.35
N ALA A 106 10.41 1.01 -10.11
CA ALA A 106 9.81 1.51 -11.36
C ALA A 106 8.84 2.68 -11.12
N ARG A 107 8.02 2.60 -10.07
CA ARG A 107 7.08 3.67 -9.70
C ARG A 107 7.78 4.92 -9.21
N LEU A 108 8.83 4.75 -8.43
CA LEU A 108 9.59 5.85 -7.83
C LEU A 108 10.57 6.51 -8.83
N ALA A 109 10.95 5.81 -9.89
CA ALA A 109 11.94 6.26 -10.87
C ALA A 109 11.69 7.67 -11.47
N ARG A 110 10.43 8.15 -11.43
CA ARG A 110 10.01 9.41 -12.03
C ARG A 110 9.47 10.42 -11.03
N GLN A 111 9.64 10.17 -9.72
CA GLN A 111 9.08 11.01 -8.68
C GLN A 111 10.16 11.80 -7.96
N GLN A 112 9.79 13.01 -7.54
CA GLN A 112 10.58 13.86 -6.67
C GLN A 112 9.94 13.87 -5.28
N LEU A 113 10.22 12.85 -4.47
CA LEU A 113 9.63 12.68 -3.14
C LEU A 113 10.67 12.39 -2.06
N LEU A 114 10.25 12.58 -0.81
CA LEU A 114 10.97 12.12 0.37
C LEU A 114 10.27 10.87 0.93
N LEU A 115 10.98 9.75 0.92
CA LEU A 115 10.55 8.52 1.60
C LEU A 115 11.18 8.49 2.99
N VAL A 116 10.34 8.41 4.02
CA VAL A 116 10.78 8.30 5.41
C VAL A 116 10.51 6.90 5.90
N LEU A 117 11.56 6.22 6.38
CA LEU A 117 11.52 4.87 6.92
C LEU A 117 11.81 4.95 8.41
N ASP A 118 10.77 4.80 9.23
CA ASP A 118 10.92 4.91 10.69
C ASP A 118 11.03 3.56 11.37
N ASN A 119 11.95 3.46 12.33
CA ASN A 119 12.18 2.28 13.17
C ASN A 119 12.67 1.05 12.39
N CYS A 120 13.79 1.20 11.66
CA CYS A 120 14.35 0.16 10.78
C CYS A 120 15.14 -0.94 11.51
N GLU A 121 15.44 -0.80 12.80
CA GLU A 121 16.45 -1.58 13.54
C GLU A 121 16.23 -3.10 13.56
N HIS A 122 15.01 -3.59 13.41
CA HIS A 122 14.67 -5.02 13.47
C HIS A 122 14.52 -5.67 12.08
N VAL A 123 14.59 -4.86 11.01
CA VAL A 123 14.44 -5.27 9.60
C VAL A 123 15.51 -4.64 8.70
N LEU A 124 16.70 -4.39 9.25
CA LEU A 124 17.79 -3.62 8.60
C LEU A 124 18.14 -4.12 7.22
N ASP A 125 18.38 -5.43 7.05
CA ASP A 125 18.82 -6.01 5.79
C ASP A 125 17.75 -5.82 4.69
N ALA A 126 16.49 -6.05 5.01
CA ALA A 126 15.39 -5.87 4.06
C ALA A 126 15.19 -4.39 3.67
N VAL A 127 15.35 -3.47 4.63
CA VAL A 127 15.31 -2.02 4.37
C VAL A 127 16.49 -1.61 3.48
N ALA A 128 17.69 -2.12 3.76
CA ALA A 128 18.88 -1.83 2.96
C ALA A 128 18.71 -2.31 1.50
N GLU A 129 18.16 -3.51 1.29
CA GLU A 129 17.87 -4.05 -0.04
C GLU A 129 16.88 -3.18 -0.82
N VAL A 130 15.77 -2.78 -0.18
CA VAL A 130 14.79 -1.88 -0.80
C VAL A 130 15.40 -0.51 -1.12
N CYS A 131 16.15 0.08 -0.17
CA CYS A 131 16.83 1.35 -0.39
C CYS A 131 17.82 1.28 -1.56
N ALA A 132 18.63 0.20 -1.65
CA ALA A 132 19.56 0.01 -2.74
C ALA A 132 18.85 -0.08 -4.09
N THR A 133 17.76 -0.86 -4.17
CA THR A 133 16.96 -1.03 -5.39
C THR A 133 16.34 0.30 -5.83
N VAL A 134 15.74 1.05 -4.91
CA VAL A 134 15.13 2.37 -5.18
C VAL A 134 16.19 3.38 -5.62
N LEU A 135 17.31 3.47 -4.92
CA LEU A 135 18.38 4.43 -5.22
C LEU A 135 19.08 4.14 -6.57
N GLN A 136 19.13 2.88 -7.00
CA GLN A 136 19.64 2.52 -8.33
C GLN A 136 18.71 2.93 -9.47
N SER A 137 17.41 3.05 -9.19
CA SER A 137 16.38 3.21 -10.22
C SER A 137 15.83 4.64 -10.31
N ALA A 138 16.02 5.46 -9.27
CA ALA A 138 15.40 6.78 -9.12
C ALA A 138 16.40 7.83 -8.65
N ASP A 139 16.66 8.87 -9.46
CA ASP A 139 17.66 9.90 -9.17
C ASP A 139 17.15 11.02 -8.24
N ASP A 140 15.86 11.34 -8.31
CA ASP A 140 15.26 12.47 -7.57
C ASP A 140 14.59 12.07 -6.24
N ILE A 141 14.73 10.81 -5.84
CA ILE A 141 14.27 10.32 -4.54
C ILE A 141 15.29 10.64 -3.45
N ARG A 142 14.74 11.04 -2.30
CA ARG A 142 15.50 11.14 -1.04
C ARG A 142 14.90 10.19 -0.03
N ILE A 143 15.76 9.55 0.77
CA ILE A 143 15.35 8.62 1.82
C ILE A 143 15.87 9.14 3.15
N LEU A 144 14.98 9.23 4.14
CA LEU A 144 15.33 9.50 5.53
C LEU A 144 14.98 8.27 6.36
N ALA A 145 15.98 7.59 6.90
CA ALA A 145 15.77 6.43 7.77
C ALA A 145 16.03 6.76 9.23
N THR A 146 15.32 6.14 10.15
CA THR A 146 15.66 6.15 11.57
C THR A 146 15.94 4.72 12.03
N SER A 147 17.03 4.53 12.76
CA SER A 147 17.46 3.21 13.23
C SER A 147 18.35 3.32 14.47
N ARG A 148 18.62 2.19 15.14
CA ARG A 148 19.69 2.11 16.16
C ARG A 148 21.06 2.02 15.51
N GLU A 149 21.12 1.38 14.35
CA GLU A 149 22.35 1.10 13.58
C GLU A 149 22.23 1.68 12.17
N GLN A 150 23.32 1.74 11.45
CA GLN A 150 23.36 2.14 10.04
C GLN A 150 22.79 1.02 9.14
N LEU A 151 22.29 1.41 7.97
CA LEU A 151 21.83 0.46 6.94
C LEU A 151 23.01 -0.22 6.20
N GLY A 152 24.21 0.37 6.26
CA GLY A 152 25.41 -0.21 5.66
C GLY A 152 25.58 0.01 4.15
N LEU A 153 24.83 0.95 3.57
CA LEU A 153 24.88 1.26 2.14
C LEU A 153 25.98 2.28 1.80
N PRO A 154 26.67 2.16 0.64
CA PRO A 154 27.77 3.07 0.26
C PRO A 154 27.36 4.55 0.13
N GLU A 155 26.09 4.80 -0.22
CA GLU A 155 25.57 6.18 -0.43
C GLU A 155 24.95 6.75 0.86
N GLU A 156 25.06 6.05 1.99
CA GLU A 156 24.44 6.43 3.26
C GLU A 156 25.23 7.54 3.96
N ALA A 157 24.57 8.68 4.18
CA ALA A 157 25.04 9.70 5.10
C ALA A 157 24.43 9.44 6.49
N ARG A 158 25.27 9.30 7.50
CA ARG A 158 24.85 8.99 8.86
C ARG A 158 24.86 10.22 9.74
N TYR A 159 23.75 10.46 10.43
CA TYR A 159 23.67 11.42 11.52
C TYR A 159 23.42 10.71 12.85
N ARG A 160 24.41 10.74 13.74
CA ARG A 160 24.26 10.18 15.09
C ARG A 160 23.59 11.19 16.00
N LEU A 161 22.35 10.94 16.41
CA LEU A 161 21.59 11.81 17.30
C LEU A 161 22.10 11.67 18.75
N PRO A 162 22.67 12.73 19.34
CA PRO A 162 23.06 12.70 20.74
C PRO A 162 21.84 12.82 21.67
N PRO A 163 21.96 12.45 22.97
CA PRO A 163 21.00 12.88 23.99
C PRO A 163 20.86 14.40 24.04
N LEU A 164 19.87 14.90 24.80
CA LEU A 164 19.73 16.32 25.06
C LEU A 164 20.94 16.85 25.85
N THR A 165 21.26 18.11 25.63
CA THR A 165 22.35 18.78 26.33
C THR A 165 22.09 18.82 27.83
N LEU A 166 23.12 18.44 28.61
CA LEU A 166 23.07 18.44 30.07
C LEU A 166 23.61 19.78 30.63
N PRO A 167 23.13 20.17 31.81
CA PRO A 167 23.73 21.32 32.51
C PRO A 167 25.21 21.03 32.81
N GLY A 168 26.08 22.04 32.60
CA GLY A 168 27.50 21.97 32.95
C GLY A 168 27.72 21.69 34.44
N PRO A 169 28.90 21.24 34.84
CA PRO A 169 29.26 21.17 36.25
C PRO A 169 29.15 22.58 36.84
N SER A 170 28.24 22.79 37.77
CA SER A 170 28.11 24.05 38.48
C SER A 170 29.31 24.19 39.39
N GLU A 171 30.24 25.17 39.12
CA GLU A 171 31.13 25.63 40.14
C GLU A 171 30.29 26.29 41.25
N PRO A 172 30.54 26.02 42.51
CA PRO A 172 29.81 26.62 43.62
C PRO A 172 30.29 28.08 43.85
N ASP A 173 29.82 28.99 43.03
CA ASP A 173 29.97 30.44 43.32
C ASP A 173 28.82 30.86 44.28
N GLY A 174 29.10 30.77 45.55
CA GLY A 174 28.37 31.42 46.63
C GLY A 174 26.99 30.97 47.03
N PRO A 175 26.60 31.04 48.28
CA PRO A 175 25.23 30.64 48.72
C PRO A 175 24.21 31.67 48.19
N GLY A 176 23.41 31.29 47.18
CA GLY A 176 22.25 32.07 46.76
C GLY A 176 22.04 32.34 45.27
N SER A 177 22.95 31.97 44.40
CA SER A 177 22.82 32.23 42.94
C SER A 177 22.73 30.91 42.12
N TRP A 178 21.61 30.23 42.18
CA TRP A 178 21.25 29.20 41.20
C TRP A 178 20.33 29.84 40.17
N ALA A 179 20.93 30.51 39.19
CA ALA A 179 20.24 30.69 37.93
C ALA A 179 20.03 29.30 37.36
N VAL A 180 18.77 28.86 37.17
CA VAL A 180 18.45 27.67 36.34
C VAL A 180 19.28 27.86 35.07
N PRO A 181 20.15 26.90 34.69
CA PRO A 181 20.89 27.04 33.42
C PRO A 181 19.85 27.00 32.29
N ASP A 182 19.46 28.20 31.86
CA ASP A 182 18.40 28.45 30.86
C ASP A 182 18.72 27.84 29.46
N GLN A 183 19.84 27.10 29.35
CA GLN A 183 20.35 26.62 28.08
C GLN A 183 20.47 25.08 27.96
N ALA A 184 20.20 24.31 29.01
CA ALA A 184 20.28 22.85 28.91
C ALA A 184 18.93 22.26 28.44
N GLU A 185 18.90 21.70 27.23
CA GLU A 185 17.70 21.13 26.61
C GLU A 185 17.03 20.08 27.52
N ALA A 186 17.82 19.26 28.23
CA ALA A 186 17.31 18.24 29.16
C ALA A 186 16.54 18.84 30.33
N VAL A 187 17.00 19.95 30.90
CA VAL A 187 16.32 20.69 31.98
C VAL A 187 15.03 21.32 31.44
N THR A 188 15.12 21.98 30.28
CA THR A 188 13.95 22.60 29.63
C THR A 188 12.85 21.55 29.37
N LEU A 189 13.22 20.38 28.85
CA LEU A 189 12.24 19.30 28.63
C LEU A 189 11.59 18.84 29.94
N PHE A 190 12.42 18.59 30.98
CA PHE A 190 11.86 18.14 32.25
C PHE A 190 10.87 19.16 32.84
N VAL A 191 11.28 20.43 32.87
CA VAL A 191 10.45 21.52 33.44
C VAL A 191 9.15 21.68 32.68
N GLU A 192 9.21 21.64 31.35
CA GLU A 192 8.02 21.77 30.52
C GLU A 192 7.03 20.60 30.73
N ARG A 193 7.53 19.39 30.84
CA ARG A 193 6.68 18.20 31.11
C ARG A 193 6.18 18.15 32.58
N ALA A 194 7.03 18.51 33.54
CA ALA A 194 6.65 18.55 34.93
C ALA A 194 5.55 19.58 35.20
N ARG A 195 5.61 20.77 34.57
CA ARG A 195 4.57 21.80 34.66
C ARG A 195 3.24 21.42 34.00
N GLN A 196 3.21 20.44 33.11
CA GLN A 196 1.95 19.90 32.58
C GLN A 196 1.21 19.09 33.63
N VAL A 197 1.91 18.48 34.59
CA VAL A 197 1.37 17.65 35.67
C VAL A 197 1.20 18.47 36.95
N ASP A 198 2.20 19.29 37.27
CA ASP A 198 2.19 20.21 38.42
C ASP A 198 2.47 21.65 37.94
N PRO A 199 1.40 22.44 37.63
CA PRO A 199 1.55 23.81 37.15
C PRO A 199 2.24 24.74 38.14
N ASP A 200 2.14 24.45 39.47
CA ASP A 200 2.67 25.24 40.55
C ASP A 200 4.10 24.86 40.94
N LEU A 201 4.75 23.95 40.19
CA LEU A 201 6.12 23.49 40.45
C LEU A 201 7.07 24.69 40.56
N ALA A 202 7.49 25.01 41.76
CA ALA A 202 8.51 26.04 42.03
C ALA A 202 9.89 25.47 41.80
N LEU A 203 10.67 26.16 40.92
CA LEU A 203 12.07 25.81 40.61
C LEU A 203 12.98 26.81 41.31
N ASP A 204 12.88 26.88 42.66
CA ASP A 204 13.85 27.62 43.44
C ASP A 204 15.24 26.96 43.50
N GLY A 205 16.22 27.56 44.09
CA GLY A 205 17.62 27.14 44.05
C GLY A 205 17.87 25.68 44.36
N GLU A 206 17.15 25.08 45.35
CA GLU A 206 17.30 23.67 45.75
C GLU A 206 16.57 22.73 44.75
N ALA A 207 15.36 23.08 44.31
CA ALA A 207 14.62 22.33 43.32
C ALA A 207 15.29 22.34 41.94
N GLY A 208 15.83 23.47 41.50
CA GLY A 208 16.61 23.56 40.26
C GLY A 208 17.87 22.69 40.29
N ALA A 209 18.57 22.63 41.41
CA ALA A 209 19.71 21.74 41.58
C ALA A 209 19.31 20.26 41.61
N ALA A 210 18.14 19.91 42.15
CA ALA A 210 17.58 18.57 42.11
C ALA A 210 17.23 18.15 40.68
N VAL A 211 16.61 19.03 39.90
CA VAL A 211 16.31 18.78 38.49
C VAL A 211 17.58 18.58 37.68
N ALA A 212 18.61 19.44 37.89
CA ALA A 212 19.90 19.30 37.18
C ALA A 212 20.55 17.93 37.47
N ARG A 213 20.57 17.49 38.72
CA ARG A 213 21.06 16.15 39.11
C ARG A 213 20.22 15.05 38.51
N LEU A 214 18.90 15.19 38.48
CA LEU A 214 17.97 14.20 37.92
C LEU A 214 18.24 13.99 36.44
N VAL A 215 18.28 15.04 35.59
CA VAL A 215 18.52 14.93 34.16
C VAL A 215 19.92 14.42 33.84
N GLN A 216 20.95 14.69 34.69
CA GLN A 216 22.28 14.09 34.59
C GLN A 216 22.25 12.59 34.85
N ARG A 217 21.50 12.12 35.87
CA ARG A 217 21.30 10.68 36.16
C ARG A 217 20.57 9.94 35.03
N LEU A 218 19.68 10.65 34.32
CA LEU A 218 18.95 10.14 33.16
C LEU A 218 19.73 10.30 31.86
N ASP A 219 21.01 10.70 31.88
CA ASP A 219 21.94 10.86 30.75
C ASP A 219 21.37 11.74 29.62
N GLY A 220 20.46 12.68 29.94
CA GLY A 220 19.80 13.52 28.95
C GLY A 220 18.87 12.75 27.97
N MET A 221 18.46 11.54 28.32
CA MET A 221 17.59 10.73 27.49
C MET A 221 16.15 11.24 27.55
N PRO A 222 15.57 11.75 26.42
CA PRO A 222 14.24 12.37 26.42
C PRO A 222 13.14 11.50 27.04
N LEU A 223 13.04 10.23 26.62
CA LEU A 223 12.01 9.32 27.13
C LEU A 223 12.14 9.10 28.65
N ALA A 224 13.36 8.96 29.16
CA ALA A 224 13.59 8.79 30.58
C ALA A 224 13.23 10.07 31.37
N ILE A 225 13.50 11.24 30.78
CA ILE A 225 13.13 12.55 31.36
C ILE A 225 11.61 12.72 31.39
N GLU A 226 10.89 12.37 30.30
CA GLU A 226 9.43 12.45 30.23
C GLU A 226 8.77 11.50 31.24
N LEU A 227 9.26 10.27 31.38
CA LEU A 227 8.78 9.31 32.38
C LEU A 227 9.00 9.82 33.82
N ALA A 228 10.14 10.44 34.10
CA ALA A 228 10.41 11.03 35.40
C ALA A 228 9.51 12.25 35.68
N ALA A 229 9.39 13.17 34.73
CA ALA A 229 8.56 14.37 34.85
C ALA A 229 7.09 14.05 35.13
N ALA A 230 6.54 13.00 34.55
CA ALA A 230 5.15 12.52 34.77
C ALA A 230 4.91 12.05 36.23
N ARG A 231 5.95 11.87 37.04
CA ARG A 231 5.86 11.39 38.43
C ARG A 231 6.15 12.47 39.47
N VAL A 232 6.40 13.70 39.03
CA VAL A 232 6.85 14.78 39.95
C VAL A 232 5.81 15.11 41.03
N GLU A 233 4.52 15.11 40.67
CA GLU A 233 3.40 15.36 41.59
C GLU A 233 3.30 14.26 42.66
N ALA A 234 3.46 13.00 42.24
CA ALA A 234 3.26 11.85 43.15
C ALA A 234 4.42 11.64 44.17
N LEU A 235 5.66 12.01 43.79
CA LEU A 235 6.86 11.64 44.58
C LEU A 235 7.72 12.82 45.04
N GLY A 236 7.63 13.95 44.39
CA GLY A 236 8.56 15.05 44.62
C GLY A 236 10.01 14.76 44.21
N LEU A 237 10.79 15.80 43.93
CA LEU A 237 12.14 15.69 43.32
C LEU A 237 13.16 14.93 44.19
N GLY A 238 13.08 15.09 45.54
CA GLY A 238 14.00 14.42 46.46
C GLY A 238 13.87 12.92 46.48
N GLN A 239 12.65 12.40 46.59
CA GLN A 239 12.37 10.95 46.60
C GLN A 239 12.67 10.30 45.23
N MET A 240 12.48 11.05 44.13
CA MET A 240 12.83 10.59 42.80
C MET A 240 14.33 10.32 42.66
N LEU A 241 15.18 11.21 43.14
CA LEU A 241 16.62 11.04 43.15
C LEU A 241 17.07 9.82 43.95
N GLU A 242 16.56 9.68 45.20
CA GLU A 242 16.90 8.55 46.05
C GLU A 242 16.54 7.20 45.43
N ARG A 243 15.36 7.09 44.84
CA ARG A 243 14.89 5.85 44.19
C ARG A 243 15.63 5.51 42.91
N LEU A 244 15.93 6.49 42.06
CA LEU A 244 16.75 6.28 40.86
C LEU A 244 18.17 5.82 41.21
N ASP A 245 18.80 6.37 42.24
CA ASP A 245 20.11 5.92 42.68
C ASP A 245 20.09 4.46 43.15
N GLY A 246 19.05 4.02 43.87
CA GLY A 246 18.88 2.63 44.29
C GLY A 246 18.74 1.65 43.11
N GLN A 247 17.99 2.01 42.04
CA GLN A 247 17.77 1.14 40.91
C GLN A 247 18.96 1.10 39.93
N LEU A 248 19.68 2.21 39.72
CA LEU A 248 20.88 2.22 38.89
C LEU A 248 21.97 1.30 39.45
N LEU A 249 22.00 1.13 40.77
CA LEU A 249 22.95 0.22 41.47
C LEU A 249 22.56 -1.25 41.35
N THR A 250 21.28 -1.57 41.20
CA THR A 250 20.73 -2.92 41.17
C THR A 250 20.49 -3.47 39.76
N SER A 251 20.64 -2.65 38.69
CA SER A 251 20.43 -3.08 37.31
C SER A 251 21.28 -4.31 36.95
N ALA A 252 20.60 -5.41 36.57
CA ALA A 252 21.24 -6.71 36.26
C ALA A 252 22.16 -6.67 35.03
N ASN A 253 21.99 -5.70 34.14
CA ASN A 253 22.75 -5.61 32.89
C ASN A 253 23.96 -4.66 32.96
N ARG A 254 24.97 -5.06 33.74
CA ARG A 254 26.22 -4.28 33.96
C ARG A 254 27.03 -4.08 32.67
N ALA A 255 26.79 -4.88 31.62
CA ALA A 255 27.54 -4.81 30.36
C ALA A 255 26.92 -3.80 29.36
N ALA A 256 25.69 -3.33 29.58
CA ALA A 256 25.06 -2.35 28.70
C ALA A 256 25.68 -0.95 28.84
N PRO A 257 25.66 -0.13 27.78
CA PRO A 257 26.06 1.28 27.84
C PRO A 257 25.27 2.05 28.93
N ALA A 258 25.90 3.01 29.61
CA ALA A 258 25.30 3.78 30.70
C ALA A 258 23.91 4.37 30.33
N ARG A 259 23.78 4.92 29.12
CA ARG A 259 22.53 5.51 28.58
C ARG A 259 21.40 4.50 28.41
N GLN A 260 21.71 3.26 28.07
CA GLN A 260 20.71 2.19 27.97
C GLN A 260 20.28 1.72 29.36
N ARG A 261 21.19 1.66 30.30
CA ARG A 261 20.89 1.32 31.70
C ARG A 261 19.99 2.34 32.37
N SER A 262 20.25 3.64 32.17
CA SER A 262 19.42 4.70 32.75
C SER A 262 18.01 4.71 32.17
N LEU A 263 17.83 4.40 30.88
CA LEU A 263 16.51 4.29 30.28
C LEU A 263 15.77 3.03 30.77
N GLU A 264 16.44 1.86 30.82
CA GLU A 264 15.84 0.63 31.34
C GLU A 264 15.46 0.79 32.82
N ALA A 265 16.29 1.43 33.63
CA ALA A 265 15.98 1.72 35.01
C ALA A 265 14.77 2.66 35.17
N ALA A 266 14.65 3.69 34.33
CA ALA A 266 13.51 4.61 34.37
C ALA A 266 12.20 3.93 33.96
N VAL A 267 12.24 3.04 32.96
CA VAL A 267 11.08 2.25 32.54
C VAL A 267 10.69 1.25 33.63
N ASP A 268 11.66 0.49 34.14
CA ASP A 268 11.43 -0.48 35.23
C ASP A 268 10.85 0.19 36.48
N TRP A 269 11.42 1.32 36.88
CA TRP A 269 10.91 2.11 37.98
C TRP A 269 9.45 2.55 37.77
N SER A 270 9.13 3.08 36.57
CA SER A 270 7.77 3.50 36.25
C SER A 270 6.78 2.35 36.27
N TYR A 271 7.21 1.17 35.79
CA TYR A 271 6.43 -0.08 35.82
C TYR A 271 6.21 -0.60 37.25
N GLN A 272 7.23 -0.55 38.13
CA GLN A 272 7.11 -1.00 39.53
C GLN A 272 6.18 -0.11 40.39
N LEU A 273 5.98 1.14 39.99
CA LEU A 273 5.02 2.05 40.63
C LEU A 273 3.57 1.74 40.29
N LEU A 274 3.31 0.98 39.25
CA LEU A 274 1.98 0.52 38.88
C LEU A 274 1.46 -0.52 39.88
N THR A 275 0.15 -0.53 40.10
CA THR A 275 -0.50 -1.63 40.81
C THR A 275 -0.41 -2.94 40.03
N LYS A 276 -0.58 -4.07 40.68
CA LYS A 276 -0.51 -5.39 40.02
C LYS A 276 -1.50 -5.54 38.83
N PRO A 277 -2.77 -5.10 38.95
CA PRO A 277 -3.69 -5.06 37.81
C PRO A 277 -3.16 -4.20 36.64
N GLU A 278 -2.65 -3.00 36.91
CA GLU A 278 -2.12 -2.10 35.89
C GLU A 278 -0.85 -2.66 35.23
N GLN A 279 0.04 -3.31 35.99
CA GLN A 279 1.20 -4.03 35.45
C GLN A 279 0.77 -5.12 34.47
N ARG A 280 -0.31 -5.88 34.82
CA ARG A 280 -0.86 -6.88 33.90
C ARG A 280 -1.42 -6.23 32.62
N VAL A 281 -2.23 -5.17 32.75
CA VAL A 281 -2.75 -4.44 31.60
C VAL A 281 -1.61 -3.93 30.71
N PHE A 282 -0.60 -3.28 31.29
CA PHE A 282 0.58 -2.82 30.53
C PHE A 282 1.24 -3.94 29.74
N ARG A 283 1.46 -5.13 30.34
CA ARG A 283 2.03 -6.30 29.66
C ARG A 283 1.15 -6.77 28.52
N TYR A 284 -0.16 -6.88 28.74
CA TYR A 284 -1.10 -7.32 27.71
C TYR A 284 -1.20 -6.33 26.55
N LEU A 285 -1.15 -5.03 26.82
CA LEU A 285 -1.18 -4.02 25.77
C LEU A 285 0.08 -4.02 24.90
N SER A 286 1.19 -4.57 25.38
CA SER A 286 2.43 -4.67 24.60
C SER A 286 2.33 -5.63 23.41
N VAL A 287 1.31 -6.52 23.36
CA VAL A 287 1.10 -7.41 22.22
C VAL A 287 0.62 -6.67 20.98
N PHE A 288 -0.02 -5.49 21.12
CA PHE A 288 -0.45 -4.71 19.96
C PHE A 288 0.75 -4.26 19.12
N PRO A 289 0.76 -4.56 17.82
CA PRO A 289 1.86 -4.15 16.95
C PRO A 289 1.82 -2.66 16.59
N GLY A 290 0.65 -2.03 16.69
CA GLY A 290 0.39 -0.64 16.35
C GLY A 290 -0.62 0.03 17.28
N PRO A 291 -1.19 1.20 16.87
CA PRO A 291 -2.20 1.90 17.64
C PRO A 291 -3.47 1.06 17.81
N PHE A 292 -4.09 1.13 18.97
CA PHE A 292 -5.28 0.35 19.35
C PHE A 292 -6.37 1.23 20.00
N GLY A 293 -7.63 0.83 19.87
CA GLY A 293 -8.76 1.47 20.54
C GLY A 293 -8.91 1.02 21.99
N LEU A 294 -9.75 1.72 22.76
CA LEU A 294 -10.06 1.33 24.13
C LEU A 294 -10.81 -0.02 24.17
N ASP A 295 -11.73 -0.23 23.25
CA ASP A 295 -12.45 -1.49 23.07
C ASP A 295 -11.50 -2.69 22.79
N ALA A 296 -10.44 -2.44 22.01
CA ALA A 296 -9.39 -3.42 21.75
C ALA A 296 -8.58 -3.72 23.03
N ALA A 297 -8.22 -2.68 23.78
CA ALA A 297 -7.52 -2.83 25.06
C ALA A 297 -8.34 -3.67 26.06
N GLU A 298 -9.63 -3.40 26.19
CA GLU A 298 -10.56 -4.16 27.04
C GLU A 298 -10.74 -5.61 26.56
N ALA A 299 -10.82 -5.84 25.26
CA ALA A 299 -10.93 -7.18 24.69
C ALA A 299 -9.68 -8.05 24.97
N VAL A 300 -8.48 -7.45 24.96
CA VAL A 300 -7.22 -8.17 25.13
C VAL A 300 -6.79 -8.24 26.60
N ALA A 301 -6.89 -7.15 27.34
CA ALA A 301 -6.40 -7.08 28.73
C ALA A 301 -7.48 -7.34 29.81
N GLY A 302 -8.76 -7.36 29.40
CA GLY A 302 -9.92 -7.58 30.26
C GLY A 302 -10.83 -6.34 30.33
N THR A 303 -12.11 -6.56 30.62
CA THR A 303 -13.16 -5.51 30.63
C THR A 303 -12.89 -4.35 31.59
N ASP A 304 -12.06 -4.55 32.60
CA ASP A 304 -11.66 -3.54 33.59
C ASP A 304 -10.39 -2.77 33.19
N ALA A 305 -9.90 -2.94 31.95
CA ALA A 305 -8.65 -2.31 31.50
C ALA A 305 -8.80 -0.80 31.25
N GLY A 306 -10.00 -0.29 31.03
CA GLY A 306 -10.23 1.13 30.70
C GLY A 306 -9.59 2.12 31.67
N PRO A 307 -9.87 2.07 33.01
CA PRO A 307 -9.22 2.94 33.99
C PRO A 307 -7.69 2.81 34.00
N ALA A 308 -7.16 1.59 33.83
CA ALA A 308 -5.72 1.36 33.76
C ALA A 308 -5.10 1.98 32.49
N VAL A 309 -5.76 1.91 31.34
CA VAL A 309 -5.31 2.58 30.10
C VAL A 309 -5.19 4.08 30.31
N LEU A 310 -6.17 4.71 30.94
CA LEU A 310 -6.14 6.15 31.22
C LEU A 310 -4.98 6.50 32.17
N HIS A 311 -4.81 5.74 33.26
CA HIS A 311 -3.68 5.94 34.18
C HIS A 311 -2.32 5.69 33.51
N LEU A 312 -2.21 4.73 32.59
CA LEU A 312 -0.97 4.51 31.81
C LEU A 312 -0.65 5.70 30.88
N VAL A 313 -1.66 6.40 30.36
CA VAL A 313 -1.46 7.66 29.64
C VAL A 313 -0.94 8.75 30.56
N ASP A 314 -1.55 8.94 31.73
CA ASP A 314 -1.10 9.93 32.72
C ASP A 314 0.35 9.67 33.17
N CYS A 315 0.74 8.41 33.23
CA CYS A 315 2.11 7.99 33.54
C CYS A 315 3.09 8.03 32.37
N SER A 316 2.69 8.52 31.20
CA SER A 316 3.49 8.55 29.95
C SER A 316 3.98 7.16 29.46
N LEU A 317 3.30 6.09 29.90
CA LEU A 317 3.55 4.73 29.45
C LEU A 317 2.75 4.36 28.18
N LEU A 318 1.68 5.12 27.91
CA LEU A 318 0.97 5.17 26.64
C LEU A 318 0.94 6.61 26.11
N THR A 319 0.86 6.77 24.82
CA THR A 319 0.65 8.11 24.23
C THR A 319 -0.79 8.54 24.42
N PRO A 320 -1.07 9.84 24.58
CA PRO A 320 -2.43 10.36 24.55
C PRO A 320 -3.17 9.93 23.28
N PRO A 321 -4.50 9.70 23.35
CA PRO A 321 -5.25 9.20 22.21
C PRO A 321 -5.20 10.18 21.03
N ALA A 322 -4.90 9.66 19.83
CA ALA A 322 -4.97 10.37 18.57
C ALA A 322 -6.16 9.88 17.75
N THR A 323 -6.71 10.73 16.89
CA THR A 323 -7.75 10.33 15.95
C THR A 323 -7.12 9.53 14.81
N GLY A 324 -7.52 8.26 14.67
CA GLY A 324 -7.08 7.40 13.58
C GLY A 324 -7.72 7.77 12.23
N PRO A 325 -7.29 7.14 11.14
CA PRO A 325 -7.82 7.37 9.80
C PRO A 325 -9.29 6.97 9.66
N ASP A 326 -9.79 6.14 10.57
CA ASP A 326 -11.18 5.72 10.73
C ASP A 326 -12.04 6.68 11.58
N GLY A 327 -11.44 7.78 12.07
CA GLY A 327 -12.09 8.76 12.95
C GLY A 327 -12.21 8.33 14.41
N ARG A 328 -11.69 7.18 14.82
CA ARG A 328 -11.72 6.67 16.20
C ARG A 328 -10.51 7.11 17.01
N SER A 329 -10.68 7.26 18.31
CA SER A 329 -9.57 7.52 19.24
C SER A 329 -8.70 6.28 19.42
N ARG A 330 -7.38 6.43 19.24
CA ARG A 330 -6.41 5.34 19.34
C ARG A 330 -5.26 5.70 20.26
N TYR A 331 -4.90 4.77 21.12
CA TYR A 331 -3.72 4.82 21.98
C TYR A 331 -2.56 4.11 21.30
N SER A 332 -1.33 4.44 21.65
CA SER A 332 -0.17 3.70 21.21
C SER A 332 0.89 3.59 22.32
N MET A 333 1.69 2.54 22.23
CA MET A 333 2.83 2.32 23.13
C MET A 333 4.12 2.55 22.35
N LEU A 334 5.02 3.36 22.90
CA LEU A 334 6.33 3.56 22.28
C LEU A 334 7.07 2.23 22.16
N GLN A 335 7.79 2.02 21.07
CA GLN A 335 8.46 0.75 20.76
C GLN A 335 9.40 0.28 21.90
N THR A 336 10.10 1.20 22.56
CA THR A 336 10.95 0.88 23.70
C THR A 336 10.16 0.36 24.89
N LEU A 337 9.00 0.94 25.18
CA LEU A 337 8.07 0.52 26.24
C LEU A 337 7.41 -0.82 25.88
N ARG A 338 7.01 -0.96 24.60
CA ARG A 338 6.46 -2.21 24.08
C ARG A 338 7.45 -3.36 24.24
N GLY A 339 8.72 -3.17 23.83
CA GLY A 339 9.75 -4.19 23.99
C GLY A 339 10.02 -4.56 25.45
N TYR A 340 9.92 -3.60 26.40
CA TYR A 340 9.98 -3.88 27.81
C TYR A 340 8.77 -4.70 28.27
N GLY A 341 7.55 -4.29 27.88
CA GLY A 341 6.30 -4.97 28.22
C GLY A 341 6.25 -6.43 27.73
N LEU A 342 6.71 -6.68 26.50
CA LEU A 342 6.80 -8.05 25.95
C LEU A 342 7.74 -8.93 26.76
N ARG A 343 8.92 -8.42 27.17
CA ARG A 343 9.82 -9.18 28.08
C ARG A 343 9.17 -9.47 29.43
N GLN A 344 8.43 -8.51 30.00
CA GLN A 344 7.71 -8.73 31.26
C GLN A 344 6.54 -9.72 31.08
N LEU A 345 5.89 -9.73 29.92
CA LEU A 345 4.84 -10.69 29.57
C LEU A 345 5.37 -12.11 29.48
N GLU A 346 6.52 -12.29 28.80
CA GLU A 346 7.24 -13.57 28.69
C GLU A 346 7.69 -14.09 30.07
N GLN A 347 8.30 -13.22 30.88
CA GLN A 347 8.73 -13.57 32.25
C GLN A 347 7.56 -13.96 33.15
N ALA A 348 6.38 -13.40 32.93
CA ALA A 348 5.17 -13.77 33.65
C ALA A 348 4.51 -15.05 33.11
N GLY A 349 4.96 -15.60 31.98
CA GLY A 349 4.35 -16.76 31.33
C GLY A 349 2.96 -16.48 30.74
N GLU A 350 2.62 -15.20 30.51
CA GLU A 350 1.29 -14.76 30.05
C GLU A 350 1.19 -14.57 28.53
N GLU A 351 2.30 -14.72 27.80
CA GLU A 351 2.40 -14.47 26.36
C GLU A 351 1.36 -15.27 25.52
N PRO A 352 1.17 -16.60 25.73
CA PRO A 352 0.20 -17.36 24.95
C PRO A 352 -1.24 -16.87 25.15
N ALA A 353 -1.58 -16.48 26.39
CA ALA A 353 -2.91 -16.00 26.72
C ALA A 353 -3.18 -14.61 26.08
N ALA A 354 -2.20 -13.71 26.11
CA ALA A 354 -2.32 -12.40 25.51
C ALA A 354 -2.38 -12.47 23.97
N ALA A 355 -1.59 -13.33 23.35
CA ALA A 355 -1.61 -13.56 21.90
C ALA A 355 -2.94 -14.19 21.44
N ALA A 356 -3.47 -15.18 22.19
CA ALA A 356 -4.78 -15.75 21.93
C ALA A 356 -5.91 -14.70 22.05
N ALA A 357 -5.85 -13.82 23.06
CA ALA A 357 -6.82 -12.74 23.22
C ALA A 357 -6.75 -11.74 22.04
N LEU A 358 -5.54 -11.41 21.57
CA LEU A 358 -5.36 -10.57 20.38
C LEU A 358 -5.96 -11.21 19.13
N ALA A 359 -5.74 -12.51 18.91
CA ALA A 359 -6.30 -13.24 17.79
C ALA A 359 -7.82 -13.31 17.84
N ALA A 360 -8.40 -13.54 19.03
CA ALA A 360 -9.85 -13.51 19.22
C ALA A 360 -10.45 -12.11 18.97
N HIS A 361 -9.77 -11.04 19.41
CA HIS A 361 -10.15 -9.66 19.09
C HIS A 361 -10.08 -9.38 17.59
N ALA A 362 -9.02 -9.83 16.90
CA ALA A 362 -8.87 -9.70 15.45
C ALA A 362 -10.03 -10.37 14.70
N LEU A 363 -10.41 -11.59 15.08
CA LEU A 363 -11.55 -12.32 14.51
C LEU A 363 -12.86 -11.55 14.72
N SER A 364 -13.17 -11.15 15.96
CA SER A 364 -14.38 -10.40 16.26
C SER A 364 -14.44 -9.06 15.53
N THR A 365 -13.30 -8.39 15.35
CA THR A 365 -13.18 -7.15 14.58
C THR A 365 -13.48 -7.38 13.10
N ALA A 366 -12.89 -8.41 12.50
CA ALA A 366 -13.12 -8.77 11.09
C ALA A 366 -14.59 -9.16 10.85
N GLU A 367 -15.20 -9.97 11.71
CA GLU A 367 -16.61 -10.38 11.61
C GLU A 367 -17.56 -9.18 11.69
N ARG A 368 -17.34 -8.25 12.61
CA ARG A 368 -18.12 -7.01 12.69
C ARG A 368 -17.92 -6.10 11.48
N ALA A 369 -16.69 -5.97 11.03
CA ALA A 369 -16.35 -5.10 9.91
C ALA A 369 -16.92 -5.63 8.57
N VAL A 370 -16.93 -6.95 8.33
CA VAL A 370 -17.46 -7.51 7.08
C VAL A 370 -18.98 -7.29 6.95
N VAL A 371 -19.71 -7.31 8.06
CA VAL A 371 -21.15 -7.00 8.06
C VAL A 371 -21.39 -5.53 7.68
N GLN A 372 -20.54 -4.62 8.19
CA GLN A 372 -20.62 -3.20 7.84
C GLN A 372 -20.14 -2.93 6.40
N LEU A 373 -19.13 -3.64 5.94
CA LEU A 373 -18.60 -3.55 4.57
C LEU A 373 -19.67 -3.92 3.50
N ALA A 374 -20.61 -4.80 3.86
CA ALA A 374 -21.72 -5.16 2.99
C ALA A 374 -22.78 -4.05 2.85
N ARG A 375 -22.77 -3.00 3.68
CA ARG A 375 -23.76 -1.93 3.73
C ARG A 375 -23.24 -0.65 3.06
N SER A 376 -24.02 -0.09 2.14
CA SER A 376 -23.60 1.07 1.34
C SER A 376 -23.30 2.33 2.16
N ASP A 377 -23.98 2.52 3.29
CA ASP A 377 -23.79 3.64 4.22
C ASP A 377 -22.56 3.48 5.14
N GLN A 378 -22.02 2.27 5.27
CA GLN A 378 -20.95 1.94 6.21
C GLN A 378 -19.70 1.36 5.51
N GLU A 379 -19.75 1.07 4.23
CA GLU A 379 -18.69 0.38 3.47
C GLU A 379 -17.33 1.08 3.64
N LEU A 380 -17.25 2.39 3.34
CA LEU A 380 -16.00 3.13 3.41
C LEU A 380 -15.46 3.22 4.86
N SER A 381 -16.34 3.41 5.84
CA SER A 381 -15.94 3.48 7.24
C SER A 381 -15.44 2.13 7.76
N ALA A 382 -16.08 1.03 7.36
CA ALA A 382 -15.65 -0.32 7.70
C ALA A 382 -14.30 -0.68 7.04
N ALA A 383 -14.12 -0.30 5.79
CA ALA A 383 -12.87 -0.52 5.09
C ALA A 383 -11.70 0.29 5.74
N ARG A 384 -11.94 1.56 6.11
CA ARG A 384 -10.95 2.38 6.84
C ARG A 384 -10.67 1.84 8.25
N TRP A 385 -11.67 1.28 8.91
CA TRP A 385 -11.47 0.62 10.19
C TRP A 385 -10.53 -0.58 10.06
N LEU A 386 -10.77 -1.48 9.09
CA LEU A 386 -9.85 -2.60 8.82
C LEU A 386 -8.46 -2.13 8.39
N ASP A 387 -8.36 -1.04 7.62
CA ASP A 387 -7.06 -0.44 7.28
C ASP A 387 -6.31 0.04 8.53
N ALA A 388 -7.04 0.57 9.52
CA ALA A 388 -6.45 1.02 10.77
C ALA A 388 -6.08 -0.14 11.73
N GLU A 389 -6.74 -1.29 11.60
CA GLU A 389 -6.46 -2.52 12.36
C GLU A 389 -5.54 -3.49 11.61
N ASP A 390 -5.00 -3.10 10.46
CA ASP A 390 -4.23 -3.97 9.56
C ASP A 390 -3.14 -4.79 10.27
N ALA A 391 -2.28 -4.12 11.05
CA ALA A 391 -1.24 -4.77 11.82
C ALA A 391 -1.79 -5.76 12.87
N THR A 392 -2.87 -5.37 13.56
CA THR A 392 -3.52 -6.21 14.59
C THR A 392 -4.14 -7.47 14.00
N VAL A 393 -4.90 -7.33 12.89
CA VAL A 393 -5.54 -8.49 12.25
C VAL A 393 -4.52 -9.43 11.61
N HIS A 394 -3.43 -8.89 11.04
CA HIS A 394 -2.36 -9.73 10.49
C HIS A 394 -1.60 -10.48 11.58
N GLN A 395 -1.27 -9.83 12.69
CA GLN A 395 -0.61 -10.51 13.82
C GLN A 395 -1.52 -11.57 14.44
N GLY A 396 -2.82 -11.27 14.62
CA GLY A 396 -3.80 -12.25 15.09
C GLY A 396 -3.94 -13.43 14.14
N LEU A 397 -3.98 -13.19 12.83
CA LEU A 397 -4.04 -14.25 11.82
C LEU A 397 -2.76 -15.12 11.82
N ALA A 398 -1.58 -14.49 11.90
CA ALA A 398 -0.31 -15.20 11.95
C ALA A 398 -0.24 -16.15 13.16
N TRP A 399 -0.62 -15.66 14.35
CA TRP A 399 -0.68 -16.49 15.54
C TRP A 399 -1.71 -17.64 15.39
N ALA A 400 -2.90 -17.34 14.88
CA ALA A 400 -3.97 -18.33 14.72
C ALA A 400 -3.57 -19.43 13.71
N LEU A 401 -2.85 -19.09 12.64
CA LEU A 401 -2.33 -20.07 11.68
C LEU A 401 -1.46 -21.14 12.32
N ASP A 402 -0.73 -20.80 13.36
CA ASP A 402 0.20 -21.73 14.04
C ASP A 402 -0.44 -22.43 15.26
N HIS A 403 -1.49 -21.85 15.88
CA HIS A 403 -2.02 -22.31 17.16
C HIS A 403 -3.53 -22.64 17.15
N ASP A 404 -4.31 -22.06 16.22
CA ASP A 404 -5.77 -22.24 16.14
C ASP A 404 -6.27 -22.20 14.68
N PRO A 405 -5.92 -23.23 13.86
CA PRO A 405 -6.25 -23.28 12.45
C PRO A 405 -7.73 -23.05 12.10
N PRO A 406 -8.70 -23.55 12.89
CA PRO A 406 -10.12 -23.27 12.60
C PRO A 406 -10.49 -21.80 12.67
N ASN A 407 -9.99 -21.07 13.67
CA ASN A 407 -10.23 -19.64 13.80
C ASN A 407 -9.35 -18.82 12.83
N ALA A 408 -8.16 -19.31 12.44
CA ALA A 408 -7.40 -18.72 11.34
C ALA A 408 -8.17 -18.71 10.03
N LEU A 409 -8.82 -19.82 9.68
CA LEU A 409 -9.64 -19.90 8.46
C LEU A 409 -10.86 -18.97 8.53
N LYS A 410 -11.55 -18.90 9.68
CA LYS A 410 -12.67 -17.96 9.88
C LYS A 410 -12.22 -16.51 9.74
N LEU A 411 -11.10 -16.16 10.36
CA LEU A 411 -10.54 -14.81 10.26
C LEU A 411 -10.17 -14.45 8.82
N ALA A 412 -9.47 -15.34 8.11
CA ALA A 412 -9.09 -15.14 6.72
C ALA A 412 -10.32 -14.99 5.80
N LEU A 413 -11.38 -15.79 6.02
CA LEU A 413 -12.63 -15.67 5.30
C LEU A 413 -13.35 -14.34 5.59
N ALA A 414 -13.37 -13.90 6.83
CA ALA A 414 -13.95 -12.59 7.20
C ALA A 414 -13.18 -11.41 6.57
N LEU A 415 -11.87 -11.54 6.38
CA LEU A 415 -11.04 -10.51 5.75
C LEU A 415 -11.09 -10.53 4.21
N ALA A 416 -11.51 -11.63 3.59
CA ALA A 416 -11.47 -11.80 2.12
C ALA A 416 -12.22 -10.73 1.33
N PRO A 417 -13.43 -10.24 1.73
CA PRO A 417 -14.09 -9.11 1.07
C PRO A 417 -13.29 -7.82 1.15
N TRP A 418 -12.64 -7.54 2.29
CA TRP A 418 -11.80 -6.36 2.46
C TRP A 418 -10.56 -6.41 1.56
N TRP A 419 -9.87 -7.55 1.47
CA TRP A 419 -8.74 -7.72 0.54
C TRP A 419 -9.18 -7.51 -0.91
N LEU A 420 -10.39 -7.99 -1.27
CA LEU A 420 -10.94 -7.81 -2.62
C LEU A 420 -11.17 -6.33 -2.93
N VAL A 421 -11.90 -5.61 -2.05
CA VAL A 421 -12.26 -4.20 -2.24
C VAL A 421 -11.04 -3.28 -2.21
N ARG A 422 -10.03 -3.61 -1.39
CA ARG A 422 -8.79 -2.84 -1.27
C ARG A 422 -7.72 -3.22 -2.30
N GLY A 423 -8.00 -4.15 -3.21
CA GLY A 423 -7.02 -4.60 -4.22
C GLY A 423 -5.81 -5.35 -3.63
N ARG A 424 -5.92 -5.86 -2.39
CA ARG A 424 -4.87 -6.63 -1.71
C ARG A 424 -4.90 -8.11 -2.10
N TRP A 425 -5.07 -8.37 -3.39
CA TRP A 425 -5.38 -9.71 -3.89
C TRP A 425 -4.27 -10.72 -3.65
N VAL A 426 -3.02 -10.37 -3.95
CA VAL A 426 -1.85 -11.27 -3.79
C VAL A 426 -1.66 -11.67 -2.34
N GLN A 427 -1.67 -10.68 -1.44
CA GLN A 427 -1.53 -10.92 0.00
C GLN A 427 -2.69 -11.74 0.55
N GLY A 428 -3.93 -11.36 0.22
CA GLY A 428 -5.14 -12.06 0.64
C GLY A 428 -5.18 -13.49 0.14
N TYR A 429 -4.78 -13.73 -1.12
CA TYR A 429 -4.67 -15.06 -1.70
C TYR A 429 -3.69 -15.94 -0.92
N ALA A 430 -2.47 -15.45 -0.66
CA ALA A 430 -1.44 -16.20 0.04
C ALA A 430 -1.85 -16.58 1.48
N LEU A 431 -2.43 -15.62 2.22
CA LEU A 431 -2.88 -15.85 3.59
C LEU A 431 -4.08 -16.81 3.67
N LEU A 432 -5.07 -16.62 2.78
CA LEU A 432 -6.23 -17.51 2.73
C LEU A 432 -5.86 -18.93 2.26
N GLN A 433 -4.92 -19.04 1.31
CA GLN A 433 -4.40 -20.33 0.86
C GLN A 433 -3.69 -21.08 2.00
N ARG A 434 -2.89 -20.39 2.78
CA ARG A 434 -2.22 -20.96 3.97
C ARG A 434 -3.24 -21.44 5.00
N ALA A 435 -4.27 -20.62 5.29
CA ALA A 435 -5.32 -20.99 6.24
C ALA A 435 -6.18 -22.18 5.74
N ALA A 436 -6.54 -22.19 4.46
CA ALA A 436 -7.31 -23.28 3.85
C ALA A 436 -6.51 -24.59 3.75
N GLY A 437 -5.17 -24.52 3.62
CA GLY A 437 -4.30 -25.69 3.54
C GLY A 437 -4.25 -26.55 4.82
N GLN A 438 -4.74 -26.02 5.92
CA GLN A 438 -4.82 -26.72 7.22
C GLN A 438 -6.22 -27.26 7.52
N ALA A 439 -7.22 -26.99 6.67
CA ALA A 439 -8.61 -27.39 6.87
C ALA A 439 -8.93 -28.71 6.16
N ASP A 440 -9.93 -29.45 6.67
CA ASP A 440 -10.46 -30.64 6.00
C ASP A 440 -11.18 -30.21 4.71
N GLN A 441 -10.90 -30.89 3.60
CA GLN A 441 -11.52 -30.66 2.30
C GLN A 441 -13.03 -30.95 2.28
N ALA A 442 -13.54 -31.68 3.28
CA ALA A 442 -14.97 -31.93 3.48
C ALA A 442 -15.69 -30.79 4.22
N ASP A 443 -14.95 -29.80 4.77
CA ASP A 443 -15.53 -28.68 5.52
C ASP A 443 -16.13 -27.62 4.57
N SER A 444 -17.30 -27.13 4.97
CA SER A 444 -17.98 -26.02 4.29
C SER A 444 -17.14 -24.75 4.27
N ALA A 445 -16.34 -24.50 5.30
CA ALA A 445 -15.41 -23.37 5.39
C ALA A 445 -14.26 -23.50 4.38
N TRP A 446 -13.75 -24.72 4.16
CA TRP A 446 -12.76 -24.97 3.10
C TRP A 446 -13.35 -24.66 1.71
N CYS A 447 -14.56 -25.12 1.42
CA CYS A 447 -15.24 -24.83 0.15
C CYS A 447 -15.45 -23.32 -0.04
N ALA A 448 -15.85 -22.58 1.00
CA ALA A 448 -15.97 -21.12 0.97
C ALA A 448 -14.62 -20.47 0.70
N ALA A 449 -13.53 -20.98 1.30
CA ALA A 449 -12.18 -20.48 1.05
C ALA A 449 -11.75 -20.70 -0.41
N GLN A 450 -12.09 -21.86 -1.02
CA GLN A 450 -11.79 -22.09 -2.43
C GLN A 450 -12.50 -21.07 -3.35
N VAL A 451 -13.78 -20.74 -3.08
CA VAL A 451 -14.49 -19.66 -3.81
C VAL A 451 -13.75 -18.33 -3.70
N TRP A 452 -13.34 -17.94 -2.48
CA TRP A 452 -12.63 -16.69 -2.27
C TRP A 452 -11.21 -16.70 -2.85
N LEU A 453 -10.51 -17.84 -2.83
CA LEU A 453 -9.23 -18.00 -3.53
C LEU A 453 -9.39 -17.77 -5.03
N GLY A 454 -10.45 -18.33 -5.65
CA GLY A 454 -10.80 -18.04 -7.04
C GLY A 454 -11.04 -16.54 -7.30
N ARG A 455 -11.72 -15.83 -6.38
CA ARG A 455 -11.97 -14.38 -6.52
C ARG A 455 -10.70 -13.53 -6.36
N LEU A 456 -9.77 -13.95 -5.50
CA LEU A 456 -8.52 -13.25 -5.23
C LEU A 456 -7.38 -13.63 -6.21
N ALA A 457 -7.53 -14.70 -6.98
CA ALA A 457 -6.51 -15.21 -7.90
C ALA A 457 -6.10 -14.25 -9.02
N ARG A 458 -6.83 -13.15 -9.23
CA ARG A 458 -6.54 -12.11 -10.25
C ARG A 458 -5.13 -11.51 -10.15
N GLY A 459 -4.49 -11.65 -8.99
CA GLY A 459 -3.12 -11.21 -8.74
C GLY A 459 -2.06 -12.31 -8.92
N VAL A 460 -2.44 -13.51 -9.39
CA VAL A 460 -1.53 -14.66 -9.53
C VAL A 460 -1.25 -14.90 -11.02
N SER A 461 -0.01 -15.31 -11.36
CA SER A 461 0.31 -15.76 -12.72
C SER A 461 -0.53 -17.00 -13.09
N ASP A 462 -0.91 -17.12 -14.35
CA ASP A 462 -1.81 -18.18 -14.84
C ASP A 462 -3.16 -18.25 -14.07
N PHE A 463 -3.71 -17.07 -13.75
CA PHE A 463 -4.87 -16.95 -12.87
C PHE A 463 -6.11 -17.71 -13.38
N ILE A 464 -6.29 -17.87 -14.69
CA ILE A 464 -7.46 -18.56 -15.26
C ILE A 464 -7.47 -20.03 -14.87
N SER A 465 -6.34 -20.74 -15.04
CA SER A 465 -6.18 -22.13 -14.61
C SER A 465 -6.36 -22.27 -13.08
N VAL A 466 -5.85 -21.31 -12.32
CA VAL A 466 -5.98 -21.27 -10.85
C VAL A 466 -7.45 -21.07 -10.44
N VAL A 467 -8.18 -20.14 -11.07
CA VAL A 467 -9.62 -19.92 -10.83
C VAL A 467 -10.42 -21.17 -11.18
N LEU A 468 -10.13 -21.79 -12.32
CA LEU A 468 -10.76 -23.03 -12.74
C LEU A 468 -10.54 -24.16 -11.72
N GLY A 469 -9.29 -24.33 -11.25
CA GLY A 469 -8.93 -25.36 -10.28
C GLY A 469 -9.69 -25.21 -8.96
N HIS A 470 -9.66 -24.02 -8.35
CA HIS A 470 -10.37 -23.75 -7.10
C HIS A 470 -11.87 -23.98 -7.20
N ASN A 471 -12.54 -23.44 -8.22
CA ASN A 471 -13.99 -23.57 -8.37
C ASN A 471 -14.40 -24.99 -8.77
N SER A 472 -13.59 -25.70 -9.55
CA SER A 472 -13.83 -27.12 -9.86
C SER A 472 -13.74 -28.00 -8.62
N ALA A 473 -12.83 -27.72 -7.69
CA ALA A 473 -12.74 -28.41 -6.41
C ALA A 473 -14.02 -28.22 -5.57
N VAL A 474 -14.57 -26.98 -5.52
CA VAL A 474 -15.85 -26.69 -4.84
C VAL A 474 -17.01 -27.50 -5.47
N VAL A 475 -17.13 -27.42 -6.80
CA VAL A 475 -18.21 -28.12 -7.50
C VAL A 475 -18.11 -29.63 -7.30
N THR A 476 -16.89 -30.19 -7.36
CA THR A 476 -16.66 -31.62 -7.12
C THR A 476 -17.05 -32.04 -5.70
N ALA A 477 -16.71 -31.23 -4.71
CA ALA A 477 -17.00 -31.51 -3.30
C ALA A 477 -18.50 -31.41 -2.97
N LEU A 478 -19.24 -30.51 -3.62
CA LEU A 478 -20.62 -30.17 -3.23
C LEU A 478 -21.72 -30.63 -4.21
N LYS A 479 -21.37 -31.12 -5.42
CA LYS A 479 -22.37 -31.48 -6.47
C LYS A 479 -23.41 -32.48 -6.02
N ASP A 480 -23.05 -33.45 -5.18
CA ASP A 480 -23.92 -34.52 -4.70
C ASP A 480 -24.53 -34.21 -3.31
N GLY A 481 -24.24 -33.02 -2.77
CA GLY A 481 -24.72 -32.54 -1.49
C GLY A 481 -25.98 -31.68 -1.58
N PRO A 482 -26.44 -31.13 -0.44
CA PRO A 482 -27.59 -30.22 -0.43
C PRO A 482 -27.30 -28.93 -1.20
N PRO A 483 -28.33 -28.31 -1.80
CA PRO A 483 -28.22 -27.03 -2.45
C PRO A 483 -27.60 -25.97 -1.50
N SER A 484 -26.57 -25.27 -1.94
CA SER A 484 -25.88 -24.28 -1.11
C SER A 484 -25.43 -23.04 -1.91
N SER A 485 -25.28 -21.91 -1.21
CA SER A 485 -24.76 -20.68 -1.82
C SER A 485 -23.31 -20.85 -2.30
N VAL A 486 -22.50 -21.63 -1.59
CA VAL A 486 -21.11 -21.92 -1.93
C VAL A 486 -21.01 -22.71 -3.24
N LEU A 487 -21.93 -23.69 -3.47
CA LEU A 487 -22.00 -24.42 -4.74
C LEU A 487 -22.39 -23.48 -5.89
N ALA A 488 -23.37 -22.58 -5.68
CA ALA A 488 -23.75 -21.60 -6.69
C ALA A 488 -22.59 -20.69 -7.06
N ASP A 489 -21.85 -20.17 -6.07
CA ASP A 489 -20.66 -19.35 -6.29
C ASP A 489 -19.52 -20.11 -7.00
N GLY A 490 -19.30 -21.38 -6.67
CA GLY A 490 -18.34 -22.25 -7.35
C GLY A 490 -18.68 -22.49 -8.82
N LEU A 491 -19.97 -22.71 -9.14
CA LEU A 491 -20.44 -22.85 -10.52
C LEU A 491 -20.22 -21.55 -11.32
N VAL A 492 -20.57 -20.38 -10.75
CA VAL A 492 -20.31 -19.08 -11.40
C VAL A 492 -18.81 -18.85 -11.62
N GLY A 493 -17.99 -19.13 -10.62
CA GLY A 493 -16.53 -18.96 -10.74
C GLY A 493 -15.92 -19.90 -11.79
N ARG A 494 -16.44 -21.13 -11.92
CA ARG A 494 -16.04 -22.07 -12.96
C ARG A 494 -16.50 -21.60 -14.33
N ALA A 495 -17.74 -21.11 -14.45
CA ALA A 495 -18.24 -20.53 -15.70
C ALA A 495 -17.39 -19.36 -16.19
N ALA A 496 -16.98 -18.47 -15.29
CA ALA A 496 -16.08 -17.35 -15.62
C ALA A 496 -14.72 -17.81 -16.16
N ALA A 497 -14.14 -18.86 -15.58
CA ALA A 497 -12.89 -19.44 -16.08
C ALA A 497 -13.08 -20.10 -17.46
N LEU A 498 -14.14 -20.87 -17.66
CA LEU A 498 -14.49 -21.50 -18.94
C LEU A 498 -14.73 -20.46 -20.05
N ARG A 499 -15.42 -19.35 -19.73
CA ARG A 499 -15.59 -18.23 -20.66
C ARG A 499 -14.25 -17.64 -21.09
N ASN A 500 -13.36 -17.40 -20.14
CA ASN A 500 -12.02 -16.85 -20.43
C ASN A 500 -11.17 -17.81 -21.27
N LEU A 501 -11.44 -19.14 -21.21
CA LEU A 501 -10.84 -20.16 -22.07
C LEU A 501 -11.56 -20.33 -23.43
N GLY A 502 -12.62 -19.56 -23.69
CA GLY A 502 -13.39 -19.63 -24.93
C GLY A 502 -14.39 -20.79 -24.98
N GLN A 503 -14.59 -21.55 -23.89
CA GLN A 503 -15.53 -22.67 -23.78
C GLN A 503 -16.93 -22.13 -23.43
N LEU A 504 -17.51 -21.34 -24.36
CA LEU A 504 -18.71 -20.52 -24.09
C LEU A 504 -19.97 -21.35 -23.82
N ASP A 505 -20.18 -22.49 -24.52
CA ASP A 505 -21.33 -23.35 -24.32
C ASP A 505 -21.34 -24.00 -22.93
N GLU A 506 -20.19 -24.50 -22.50
CA GLU A 506 -20.01 -25.09 -21.17
C GLU A 506 -20.16 -24.00 -20.09
N ALA A 507 -19.56 -22.83 -20.28
CA ALA A 507 -19.72 -21.70 -19.39
C ALA A 507 -21.19 -21.29 -19.20
N ALA A 508 -21.96 -21.20 -20.29
CA ALA A 508 -23.37 -20.86 -20.27
C ALA A 508 -24.20 -21.92 -19.53
N ALA A 509 -23.91 -23.20 -19.74
CA ALA A 509 -24.58 -24.28 -19.02
C ALA A 509 -24.35 -24.22 -17.51
N GLU A 510 -23.10 -23.98 -17.09
CA GLU A 510 -22.72 -23.81 -15.68
C GLU A 510 -23.39 -22.59 -15.06
N ALA A 511 -23.36 -21.45 -15.73
CA ALA A 511 -23.95 -20.20 -15.25
C ALA A 511 -25.50 -20.33 -15.12
N ARG A 512 -26.18 -21.03 -16.06
CA ARG A 512 -27.63 -21.33 -15.93
C ARG A 512 -27.92 -22.25 -14.76
N THR A 513 -27.09 -23.28 -14.55
CA THR A 513 -27.22 -24.18 -13.40
C THR A 513 -27.06 -23.41 -12.08
N ALA A 514 -26.09 -22.49 -12.01
CA ALA A 514 -25.88 -21.60 -10.87
C ALA A 514 -27.09 -20.68 -10.63
N LEU A 515 -27.67 -20.12 -11.69
CA LEU A 515 -28.84 -19.24 -11.64
C LEU A 515 -30.06 -19.99 -11.07
N ASP A 516 -30.35 -21.19 -11.60
CA ASP A 516 -31.45 -22.02 -11.14
C ASP A 516 -31.26 -22.43 -9.67
N LEU A 517 -30.04 -22.76 -9.28
CA LEU A 517 -29.70 -23.08 -7.89
C LEU A 517 -29.93 -21.87 -6.98
N ALA A 518 -29.37 -20.71 -7.33
CA ALA A 518 -29.48 -19.49 -6.55
C ALA A 518 -30.94 -19.07 -6.33
N ARG A 519 -31.77 -19.15 -7.38
CA ARG A 519 -33.21 -18.88 -7.31
C ARG A 519 -33.93 -19.85 -6.39
N ARG A 520 -33.64 -21.14 -6.48
CA ARG A 520 -34.28 -22.18 -5.62
C ARG A 520 -33.98 -21.95 -4.14
N ILE A 521 -32.77 -21.48 -3.77
CA ILE A 521 -32.38 -21.27 -2.36
C ILE A 521 -32.58 -19.83 -1.89
N GLY A 522 -33.09 -18.95 -2.76
CA GLY A 522 -33.30 -17.53 -2.44
C GLY A 522 -32.01 -16.71 -2.21
N TYR A 523 -30.90 -17.11 -2.87
CA TYR A 523 -29.59 -16.47 -2.75
C TYR A 523 -29.45 -15.37 -3.80
N ALA A 524 -29.82 -14.14 -3.39
CA ALA A 524 -29.86 -12.97 -4.28
C ALA A 524 -28.47 -12.60 -4.89
N GLU A 525 -27.38 -12.65 -4.11
CA GLU A 525 -26.05 -12.39 -4.66
C GLU A 525 -25.65 -13.40 -5.73
N GLY A 526 -25.90 -14.69 -5.51
CA GLY A 526 -25.65 -15.74 -6.49
C GLY A 526 -26.49 -15.59 -7.75
N GLU A 527 -27.79 -15.20 -7.61
CA GLU A 527 -28.65 -14.89 -8.75
C GLU A 527 -28.05 -13.74 -9.58
N ALA A 528 -27.69 -12.62 -8.95
CA ALA A 528 -27.12 -11.49 -9.66
C ALA A 528 -25.78 -11.85 -10.33
N ARG A 529 -24.91 -12.61 -9.65
CA ARG A 529 -23.63 -13.08 -10.22
C ARG A 529 -23.81 -13.98 -11.44
N ALA A 530 -24.73 -14.93 -11.38
CA ALA A 530 -25.00 -15.82 -12.50
C ALA A 530 -25.58 -15.08 -13.71
N LEU A 531 -26.46 -14.08 -13.48
CA LEU A 531 -27.00 -13.23 -14.53
C LEU A 531 -25.93 -12.33 -15.17
N MET A 532 -25.03 -11.77 -14.37
CA MET A 532 -23.89 -10.98 -14.88
C MET A 532 -22.95 -11.86 -15.71
N GLU A 533 -22.65 -13.07 -15.22
CA GLU A 533 -21.79 -14.00 -15.96
C GLU A 533 -22.42 -14.44 -17.29
N LEU A 534 -23.75 -14.69 -17.35
CA LEU A 534 -24.47 -14.94 -18.60
C LEU A 534 -24.41 -13.74 -19.56
N SER A 535 -24.47 -12.50 -19.04
CA SER A 535 -24.28 -11.29 -19.83
C SER A 535 -22.87 -11.22 -20.43
N ASP A 536 -21.84 -11.51 -19.64
CA ASP A 536 -20.45 -11.52 -20.10
C ASP A 536 -20.22 -12.62 -21.14
N ILE A 537 -20.77 -13.84 -20.93
CA ILE A 537 -20.68 -14.95 -21.88
C ILE A 537 -21.32 -14.57 -23.21
N SER A 538 -22.53 -13.96 -23.17
CA SER A 538 -23.23 -13.52 -24.39
C SER A 538 -22.45 -12.40 -25.10
N THR A 539 -21.77 -11.52 -24.36
CA THR A 539 -20.85 -10.53 -24.93
C THR A 539 -19.67 -11.19 -25.64
N TYR A 540 -19.04 -12.20 -25.02
CA TYR A 540 -17.93 -12.96 -25.63
C TYR A 540 -18.38 -13.71 -26.90
N ALA A 541 -19.63 -14.18 -26.93
CA ALA A 541 -20.24 -14.84 -28.09
C ALA A 541 -20.73 -13.89 -29.19
N GLY A 542 -20.60 -12.57 -29.00
CA GLY A 542 -21.09 -11.56 -29.95
C GLY A 542 -22.61 -11.38 -29.95
N GLN A 543 -23.30 -11.88 -28.93
CA GLN A 543 -24.78 -11.89 -28.78
C GLN A 543 -25.23 -10.65 -27.96
N GLY A 544 -25.07 -9.45 -28.51
CA GLY A 544 -25.26 -8.20 -27.77
C GLY A 544 -26.65 -8.01 -27.16
N GLU A 545 -27.73 -8.32 -27.90
CA GLU A 545 -29.12 -8.22 -27.39
C GLU A 545 -29.37 -9.15 -26.18
N GLU A 546 -28.84 -10.37 -26.24
CA GLU A 546 -28.94 -11.32 -25.14
C GLU A 546 -28.12 -10.88 -23.93
N ALA A 547 -26.92 -10.33 -24.15
CA ALA A 547 -26.09 -9.75 -23.09
C ALA A 547 -26.82 -8.65 -22.32
N VAL A 548 -27.46 -7.71 -23.04
CA VAL A 548 -28.26 -6.64 -22.44
C VAL A 548 -29.46 -7.23 -21.68
N ALA A 549 -30.15 -8.22 -22.22
CA ALA A 549 -31.30 -8.86 -21.56
C ALA A 549 -30.93 -9.50 -20.21
N TRP A 550 -29.77 -10.17 -20.13
CA TRP A 550 -29.25 -10.74 -18.87
C TRP A 550 -28.83 -9.66 -17.89
N ALA A 551 -28.13 -8.62 -18.32
CA ALA A 551 -27.70 -7.50 -17.46
C ALA A 551 -28.91 -6.73 -16.90
N VAL A 552 -29.98 -6.54 -17.68
CA VAL A 552 -31.23 -5.94 -17.20
C VAL A 552 -31.89 -6.80 -16.11
N GLN A 553 -31.89 -8.12 -16.27
CA GLN A 553 -32.39 -9.02 -15.22
C GLN A 553 -31.53 -8.93 -13.96
N ALA A 554 -30.19 -8.88 -14.08
CA ALA A 554 -29.29 -8.70 -12.92
C ALA A 554 -29.63 -7.42 -12.15
N ARG A 555 -29.95 -6.34 -12.84
CA ARG A 555 -30.34 -5.05 -12.24
C ARG A 555 -31.69 -5.10 -11.51
N GLN A 556 -32.56 -6.06 -11.83
CA GLN A 556 -33.85 -6.24 -11.16
C GLN A 556 -33.72 -6.97 -9.80
N VAL A 557 -32.56 -7.60 -9.51
CA VAL A 557 -32.33 -8.22 -8.20
C VAL A 557 -32.30 -7.11 -7.12
N PRO A 558 -33.07 -7.27 -6.01
CA PRO A 558 -33.15 -6.24 -4.97
C PRO A 558 -31.79 -5.88 -4.38
N ARG A 559 -31.43 -4.60 -4.45
CA ARG A 559 -30.09 -4.11 -4.06
C ARG A 559 -29.80 -4.18 -2.57
N ASP A 560 -30.83 -4.06 -1.75
CA ASP A 560 -30.75 -4.21 -0.29
C ASP A 560 -30.39 -5.64 0.15
N ARG A 561 -30.49 -6.62 -0.78
CA ARG A 561 -30.09 -8.00 -0.59
C ARG A 561 -28.67 -8.31 -1.13
N LEU A 562 -28.01 -7.34 -1.72
CA LEU A 562 -26.66 -7.48 -2.29
C LEU A 562 -25.64 -6.75 -1.41
N PRO A 563 -24.42 -7.30 -1.23
CA PRO A 563 -23.34 -6.54 -0.62
C PRO A 563 -23.03 -5.27 -1.43
N ALA A 564 -22.80 -4.16 -0.75
CA ALA A 564 -22.62 -2.85 -1.38
C ALA A 564 -21.49 -2.85 -2.43
N TRP A 565 -20.36 -3.46 -2.10
CA TRP A 565 -19.20 -3.61 -2.99
C TRP A 565 -19.49 -4.42 -4.25
N PHE A 566 -20.50 -5.29 -4.20
CA PHE A 566 -20.95 -6.10 -5.35
C PHE A 566 -22.05 -5.38 -6.14
N ALA A 567 -23.01 -4.75 -5.44
CA ALA A 567 -24.16 -4.09 -6.06
C ALA A 567 -23.76 -3.02 -7.10
N ARG A 568 -22.62 -2.34 -6.92
CA ARG A 568 -22.07 -1.36 -7.88
C ARG A 568 -21.76 -1.99 -9.23
N ARG A 569 -21.23 -3.22 -9.23
CA ARG A 569 -20.81 -3.90 -10.45
C ARG A 569 -21.96 -4.34 -11.35
N VAL A 570 -23.16 -4.45 -10.81
CA VAL A 570 -24.36 -4.78 -11.61
C VAL A 570 -24.67 -3.68 -12.64
N ASP A 571 -24.50 -2.40 -12.26
CA ASP A 571 -24.74 -1.28 -13.18
C ASP A 571 -23.63 -1.14 -14.22
N SER A 572 -22.38 -1.37 -13.85
CA SER A 572 -21.28 -1.34 -14.81
C SER A 572 -21.35 -2.49 -15.80
N THR A 573 -21.80 -3.69 -15.39
CA THR A 573 -22.08 -4.80 -16.32
C THR A 573 -23.13 -4.43 -17.35
N LEU A 574 -24.24 -3.80 -16.92
CA LEU A 574 -25.24 -3.32 -17.87
C LEU A 574 -24.67 -2.29 -18.83
N ALA A 575 -23.87 -1.34 -18.33
CA ALA A 575 -23.28 -0.33 -19.16
C ALA A 575 -22.29 -0.94 -20.19
N TRP A 576 -21.50 -1.94 -19.81
CA TRP A 576 -20.65 -2.71 -20.72
C TRP A 576 -21.49 -3.41 -21.81
N ALA A 577 -22.55 -4.14 -21.44
CA ALA A 577 -23.43 -4.82 -22.38
C ALA A 577 -24.04 -3.87 -23.41
N LEU A 578 -24.54 -2.69 -22.96
CA LEU A 578 -25.07 -1.65 -23.83
C LEU A 578 -24.01 -1.11 -24.81
N VAL A 579 -22.79 -0.83 -24.33
CA VAL A 579 -21.70 -0.33 -25.18
C VAL A 579 -21.29 -1.35 -26.24
N TYR A 580 -21.23 -2.61 -25.89
CA TYR A 580 -20.92 -3.67 -26.85
C TYR A 580 -22.08 -3.91 -27.84
N ASN A 581 -23.31 -3.77 -27.41
CA ASN A 581 -24.49 -3.81 -28.31
C ASN A 581 -24.71 -2.52 -29.13
N ARG A 582 -23.80 -1.52 -29.00
CA ARG A 582 -23.86 -0.23 -29.68
C ARG A 582 -25.07 0.64 -29.30
N GLU A 583 -25.68 0.38 -28.18
CA GLU A 583 -26.72 1.19 -27.56
C GLU A 583 -26.08 2.22 -26.63
N LEU A 584 -25.74 3.39 -27.16
CA LEU A 584 -25.02 4.40 -26.40
C LEU A 584 -25.91 5.38 -25.65
N ASP A 585 -27.22 5.37 -25.91
CA ASP A 585 -28.17 6.29 -25.28
C ASP A 585 -28.29 5.99 -23.77
N GLY A 586 -28.09 7.01 -22.94
CA GLY A 586 -28.09 6.90 -21.48
C GLY A 586 -26.84 6.30 -20.84
N VAL A 587 -25.95 5.68 -21.59
CA VAL A 587 -24.71 5.07 -21.06
C VAL A 587 -23.81 6.10 -20.37
N PRO A 588 -23.58 7.31 -20.90
CA PRO A 588 -22.73 8.30 -20.22
C PRO A 588 -23.24 8.67 -18.83
N GLU A 589 -24.56 8.74 -18.64
CA GLU A 589 -25.16 9.08 -17.35
C GLU A 589 -25.08 7.91 -16.37
N LEU A 590 -25.30 6.68 -16.85
CA LEU A 590 -25.12 5.46 -16.06
C LEU A 590 -23.65 5.33 -15.60
N CYS A 591 -22.69 5.53 -16.49
CA CYS A 591 -21.27 5.50 -16.14
C CYS A 591 -20.87 6.56 -15.11
N LYS A 592 -21.40 7.80 -15.19
CA LYS A 592 -21.17 8.83 -14.18
C LYS A 592 -21.67 8.42 -12.82
N GLN A 593 -22.85 7.78 -12.74
CA GLN A 593 -23.42 7.25 -11.50
C GLN A 593 -22.52 6.14 -10.93
N CYS A 594 -22.09 5.18 -11.76
CA CYS A 594 -21.18 4.11 -11.35
C CYS A 594 -19.84 4.67 -10.84
N LEU A 595 -19.25 5.64 -11.56
CA LEU A 595 -17.98 6.26 -11.17
C LEU A 595 -18.11 7.04 -9.85
N ALA A 596 -19.19 7.79 -9.67
CA ALA A 596 -19.46 8.51 -8.43
C ALA A 596 -19.60 7.55 -7.24
N ALA A 597 -20.32 6.44 -7.40
CA ALA A 597 -20.47 5.40 -6.39
C ALA A 597 -19.12 4.73 -6.06
N ALA A 598 -18.32 4.38 -7.08
CA ALA A 598 -17.00 3.80 -6.91
C ALA A 598 -16.01 4.76 -6.21
N ARG A 599 -16.05 6.06 -6.54
CA ARG A 599 -15.25 7.10 -5.86
C ARG A 599 -15.65 7.27 -4.40
N THR A 600 -16.96 7.28 -4.11
CA THR A 600 -17.47 7.39 -2.74
C THR A 600 -17.05 6.19 -1.88
N ALA A 601 -17.04 4.99 -2.45
CA ALA A 601 -16.59 3.77 -1.76
C ALA A 601 -15.06 3.65 -1.66
N GLY A 602 -14.30 4.41 -2.44
CA GLY A 602 -12.84 4.27 -2.55
C GLY A 602 -12.42 2.99 -3.30
N ASP A 603 -13.29 2.43 -4.14
CA ASP A 603 -13.03 1.23 -4.95
C ASP A 603 -12.27 1.60 -6.23
N LEU A 604 -10.94 1.52 -6.17
CA LEU A 604 -10.07 1.91 -7.29
C LEU A 604 -10.19 0.97 -8.49
N SER A 605 -10.48 -0.32 -8.26
CA SER A 605 -10.66 -1.29 -9.33
C SER A 605 -11.88 -0.98 -10.17
N GLU A 606 -13.01 -0.70 -9.52
CA GLU A 606 -14.24 -0.33 -10.19
C GLU A 606 -14.13 1.06 -10.87
N GLN A 607 -13.40 2.01 -10.27
CA GLN A 607 -13.12 3.29 -10.93
C GLN A 607 -12.36 3.10 -12.24
N ALA A 608 -11.31 2.26 -12.24
CA ALA A 608 -10.53 1.97 -13.44
C ALA A 608 -11.38 1.31 -14.52
N ASP A 609 -12.27 0.39 -14.13
CA ASP A 609 -13.21 -0.31 -15.01
C ASP A 609 -14.18 0.65 -15.68
N VAL A 610 -14.88 1.46 -14.89
CA VAL A 610 -15.86 2.43 -15.39
C VAL A 610 -15.23 3.52 -16.25
N LEU A 611 -14.02 3.98 -15.92
CA LEU A 611 -13.28 4.95 -16.75
C LEU A 611 -12.88 4.36 -18.10
N CYS A 612 -12.47 3.07 -18.14
CA CYS A 612 -12.22 2.37 -19.39
C CYS A 612 -13.50 2.26 -20.22
N LEU A 613 -14.60 1.86 -19.60
CA LEU A 613 -15.92 1.81 -20.23
C LEU A 613 -16.34 3.17 -20.82
N MET A 614 -16.15 4.28 -20.07
CA MET A 614 -16.41 5.65 -20.56
C MET A 614 -15.53 6.00 -21.75
N ALA A 615 -14.26 5.55 -21.75
CA ALA A 615 -13.38 5.75 -22.90
C ALA A 615 -13.87 4.99 -24.14
N VAL A 616 -14.33 3.73 -23.99
CA VAL A 616 -14.91 2.94 -25.08
C VAL A 616 -16.19 3.59 -25.61
N ALA A 617 -17.11 3.98 -24.74
CA ALA A 617 -18.36 4.63 -25.12
C ALA A 617 -18.11 5.94 -25.86
N ALA A 618 -17.22 6.80 -25.38
CA ALA A 618 -16.86 8.06 -26.02
C ALA A 618 -16.20 7.83 -27.39
N ARG A 619 -15.30 6.84 -27.52
CA ARG A 619 -14.68 6.48 -28.79
C ARG A 619 -15.74 6.04 -29.81
N LYS A 620 -16.63 5.12 -29.43
CA LYS A 620 -17.74 4.66 -30.29
C LYS A 620 -18.69 5.80 -30.65
N GLY A 621 -18.86 6.80 -29.79
CA GLY A 621 -19.61 8.02 -30.03
C GLY A 621 -18.84 9.15 -30.76
N GLY A 622 -17.59 8.90 -31.20
CA GLY A 622 -16.77 9.87 -31.92
C GLY A 622 -16.13 10.96 -31.08
N GLN A 623 -16.25 10.91 -29.75
CA GLN A 623 -15.73 11.90 -28.80
C GLN A 623 -14.27 11.56 -28.40
N LEU A 624 -13.33 11.61 -29.34
CA LEU A 624 -11.95 11.10 -29.17
C LEU A 624 -11.17 11.82 -28.05
N THR A 625 -11.37 13.13 -27.88
CA THR A 625 -10.69 13.88 -26.81
C THR A 625 -11.13 13.43 -25.42
N ALA A 626 -12.42 13.21 -25.21
CA ALA A 626 -12.94 12.68 -23.96
C ALA A 626 -12.47 11.23 -23.71
N ALA A 627 -12.50 10.39 -24.76
CA ALA A 627 -12.03 9.02 -24.70
C ALA A 627 -10.56 8.93 -24.25
N ARG A 628 -9.69 9.80 -24.77
CA ARG A 628 -8.28 9.89 -24.37
C ARG A 628 -8.11 10.27 -22.89
N ALA A 629 -8.88 11.25 -22.42
CA ALA A 629 -8.77 11.70 -21.03
C ALA A 629 -9.17 10.60 -20.05
N TRP A 630 -10.28 9.90 -20.32
CA TRP A 630 -10.73 8.79 -19.46
C TRP A 630 -9.83 7.55 -19.54
N LEU A 631 -9.30 7.23 -20.74
CA LEU A 631 -8.36 6.13 -20.89
C LEU A 631 -7.08 6.37 -20.08
N ARG A 632 -6.58 7.60 -20.06
CA ARG A 632 -5.41 7.96 -19.25
C ARG A 632 -5.68 7.82 -17.75
N GLU A 633 -6.83 8.33 -17.26
CA GLU A 633 -7.21 8.19 -15.84
C GLU A 633 -7.40 6.72 -15.46
N SER A 634 -8.02 5.91 -16.35
CA SER A 634 -8.14 4.46 -16.16
C SER A 634 -6.77 3.77 -16.11
N ALA A 635 -5.86 4.14 -17.00
CA ALA A 635 -4.50 3.59 -17.03
C ALA A 635 -3.71 3.90 -15.75
N GLU A 636 -3.81 5.15 -15.25
CA GLU A 636 -3.18 5.57 -14.00
C GLU A 636 -3.66 4.71 -12.83
N LEU A 637 -4.97 4.49 -12.72
CA LEU A 637 -5.56 3.65 -11.67
C LEU A 637 -5.23 2.16 -11.86
N ALA A 638 -5.23 1.65 -13.10
CA ALA A 638 -4.92 0.26 -13.40
C ALA A 638 -3.46 -0.09 -13.06
N VAL A 639 -2.53 0.82 -13.38
CA VAL A 639 -1.11 0.68 -13.00
C VAL A 639 -0.93 0.83 -11.50
N TYR A 640 -1.58 1.84 -10.89
CA TYR A 640 -1.52 2.07 -9.45
C TYR A 640 -2.01 0.86 -8.65
N GLY A 641 -3.14 0.28 -9.06
CA GLY A 641 -3.75 -0.88 -8.39
C GLY A 641 -3.17 -2.23 -8.81
N GLY A 642 -2.30 -2.28 -9.83
CA GLY A 642 -1.75 -3.54 -10.36
C GLY A 642 -2.82 -4.43 -11.00
N TYR A 643 -3.80 -3.87 -11.76
CA TYR A 643 -4.93 -4.58 -12.35
C TYR A 643 -4.61 -5.08 -13.77
N PRO A 644 -4.06 -6.30 -13.97
CA PRO A 644 -3.51 -6.72 -15.26
C PRO A 644 -4.57 -6.76 -16.37
N LEU A 645 -5.79 -7.22 -16.09
CA LEU A 645 -6.85 -7.22 -17.09
C LEU A 645 -7.20 -5.82 -17.56
N ARG A 646 -7.34 -4.86 -16.63
CA ARG A 646 -7.58 -3.45 -16.99
C ARG A 646 -6.42 -2.85 -17.78
N MET A 647 -5.20 -3.23 -17.46
CA MET A 647 -4.03 -2.80 -18.22
C MET A 647 -4.08 -3.32 -19.66
N ILE A 648 -4.52 -4.56 -19.87
CA ILE A 648 -4.72 -5.13 -21.22
C ILE A 648 -5.80 -4.36 -21.96
N ASP A 649 -6.95 -4.08 -21.32
CA ASP A 649 -8.03 -3.30 -21.94
C ASP A 649 -7.57 -1.88 -22.31
N VAL A 650 -6.77 -1.23 -21.47
CA VAL A 650 -6.19 0.09 -21.78
C VAL A 650 -5.31 0.03 -23.03
N VAL A 651 -4.50 -1.02 -23.16
CA VAL A 651 -3.63 -1.22 -24.35
C VAL A 651 -4.49 -1.43 -25.59
N GLU A 652 -5.51 -2.27 -25.51
CA GLU A 652 -6.47 -2.52 -26.59
C GLU A 652 -7.16 -1.23 -27.05
N GLN A 653 -7.72 -0.48 -26.11
CA GLN A 653 -8.41 0.77 -26.42
C GLN A 653 -7.44 1.88 -26.91
N GLY A 654 -6.22 1.86 -26.46
CA GLY A 654 -5.12 2.70 -26.98
C GLY A 654 -4.89 2.47 -28.47
N GLY A 655 -4.88 1.19 -28.90
CA GLY A 655 -4.79 0.79 -30.31
C GLY A 655 -5.94 1.35 -31.15
N HIS A 656 -7.17 1.25 -30.65
CA HIS A 656 -8.34 1.81 -31.32
C HIS A 656 -8.28 3.34 -31.43
N LEU A 657 -7.79 4.04 -30.40
CA LEU A 657 -7.62 5.50 -30.45
C LEU A 657 -6.51 5.90 -31.43
N CYS A 658 -5.41 5.17 -31.51
CA CYS A 658 -4.35 5.38 -32.50
C CYS A 658 -4.88 5.20 -33.93
N ALA A 659 -5.65 4.15 -34.20
CA ALA A 659 -6.28 3.93 -35.50
C ALA A 659 -7.23 5.07 -35.85
N ALA A 660 -8.11 5.47 -34.93
CA ALA A 660 -9.07 6.57 -35.13
C ALA A 660 -8.40 7.95 -35.35
N THR A 661 -7.12 8.08 -34.97
CA THR A 661 -6.32 9.31 -35.13
C THR A 661 -5.26 9.22 -36.23
N GLY A 662 -5.36 8.22 -37.16
CA GLY A 662 -4.48 8.11 -38.32
C GLY A 662 -3.05 7.65 -38.00
N ARG A 663 -2.87 6.84 -36.96
CA ARG A 663 -1.59 6.26 -36.52
C ARG A 663 -1.60 4.72 -36.63
N PRO A 664 -1.55 4.20 -37.86
CA PRO A 664 -1.73 2.76 -38.08
C PRO A 664 -0.60 1.89 -37.50
N ALA A 665 0.65 2.37 -37.48
CA ALA A 665 1.77 1.59 -36.94
C ALA A 665 1.70 1.44 -35.42
N GLU A 666 1.32 2.50 -34.72
CA GLU A 666 1.10 2.48 -33.26
C GLU A 666 -0.12 1.63 -32.90
N ALA A 667 -1.19 1.68 -33.70
CA ALA A 667 -2.38 0.86 -33.50
C ALA A 667 -2.03 -0.64 -33.60
N VAL A 668 -1.31 -1.05 -34.66
CA VAL A 668 -0.85 -2.44 -34.83
C VAL A 668 0.06 -2.87 -33.68
N THR A 669 0.98 -1.98 -33.24
CA THR A 669 1.89 -2.27 -32.10
C THR A 669 1.10 -2.54 -30.82
N LEU A 670 0.10 -1.71 -30.51
CA LEU A 670 -0.70 -1.87 -29.29
C LEU A 670 -1.60 -3.11 -29.34
N TRP A 671 -2.26 -3.39 -30.46
CA TRP A 671 -3.06 -4.61 -30.60
C TRP A 671 -2.23 -5.88 -30.53
N SER A 672 -1.04 -5.89 -31.14
CA SER A 672 -0.12 -7.02 -31.01
C SER A 672 0.38 -7.20 -29.57
N ALA A 673 0.59 -6.10 -28.82
CA ALA A 673 0.93 -6.17 -27.41
C ALA A 673 -0.24 -6.74 -26.59
N ALA A 674 -1.48 -6.26 -26.79
CA ALA A 674 -2.66 -6.78 -26.11
C ALA A 674 -2.85 -8.28 -26.38
N THR A 675 -2.77 -8.71 -27.64
CA THR A 675 -2.87 -10.13 -28.03
C THR A 675 -1.79 -10.98 -27.34
N ALA A 676 -0.53 -10.52 -27.33
CA ALA A 676 0.56 -11.25 -26.69
C ALA A 676 0.36 -11.38 -25.18
N GLN A 677 -0.16 -10.34 -24.53
CA GLN A 677 -0.46 -10.36 -23.09
C GLN A 677 -1.66 -11.26 -22.76
N CYS A 678 -2.72 -11.26 -23.60
CA CYS A 678 -3.82 -12.22 -23.48
C CYS A 678 -3.32 -13.67 -23.56
N GLN A 679 -2.48 -13.97 -24.56
CA GLN A 679 -1.90 -15.30 -24.72
C GLN A 679 -1.03 -15.71 -23.53
N ALA A 680 -0.25 -14.78 -22.98
CA ALA A 680 0.62 -15.04 -21.83
C ALA A 680 -0.16 -15.42 -20.56
N VAL A 681 -1.41 -14.96 -20.40
CA VAL A 681 -2.28 -15.27 -19.27
C VAL A 681 -3.38 -16.32 -19.62
N GLY A 682 -3.33 -16.88 -20.84
CA GLY A 682 -4.30 -17.90 -21.30
C GLY A 682 -5.70 -17.34 -21.59
N LEU A 683 -5.86 -16.02 -21.76
CA LEU A 683 -7.12 -15.35 -22.04
C LEU A 683 -7.46 -15.44 -23.54
N VAL A 684 -8.66 -15.89 -23.86
CA VAL A 684 -9.22 -15.83 -25.20
C VAL A 684 -9.87 -14.46 -25.41
N GLU A 685 -9.56 -13.84 -26.54
CA GLU A 685 -10.11 -12.53 -26.90
C GLU A 685 -11.62 -12.62 -27.16
N PRO A 686 -12.45 -11.70 -26.64
CA PRO A 686 -13.86 -11.64 -26.96
C PRO A 686 -14.11 -11.45 -28.45
N LEU A 687 -15.05 -12.19 -29.05
CA LEU A 687 -15.40 -12.07 -30.47
C LEU A 687 -15.80 -10.63 -30.85
N GLN A 688 -16.42 -9.92 -29.93
CA GLN A 688 -16.83 -8.54 -30.11
C GLN A 688 -15.63 -7.58 -30.30
N GLU A 689 -14.57 -7.78 -29.52
CA GLU A 689 -13.37 -6.96 -29.60
C GLU A 689 -12.58 -7.27 -30.87
N ALA A 690 -12.44 -8.55 -31.19
CA ALA A 690 -11.84 -8.99 -32.44
C ALA A 690 -12.60 -8.39 -33.65
N GLY A 691 -13.94 -8.40 -33.64
CA GLY A 691 -14.78 -7.78 -34.67
C GLY A 691 -14.65 -6.26 -34.74
N ASP A 692 -14.56 -5.56 -33.62
CA ASP A 692 -14.34 -4.10 -33.60
C ASP A 692 -12.95 -3.71 -34.16
N ARG A 693 -11.97 -4.61 -34.07
CA ARG A 693 -10.59 -4.42 -34.60
C ARG A 693 -10.47 -4.76 -36.09
N GLU A 694 -11.27 -5.66 -36.63
CA GLU A 694 -11.10 -6.20 -37.98
C GLU A 694 -10.98 -5.13 -39.08
N ARG A 695 -11.92 -4.17 -39.09
CA ARG A 695 -11.90 -3.08 -40.08
C ARG A 695 -10.72 -2.11 -39.89
N PRO A 696 -10.43 -1.57 -38.69
CA PRO A 696 -9.27 -0.70 -38.46
C PRO A 696 -7.94 -1.40 -38.75
N LEU A 697 -7.81 -2.70 -38.45
CA LEU A 697 -6.61 -3.48 -38.77
C LEU A 697 -6.41 -3.64 -40.29
N ALA A 698 -7.50 -3.91 -41.04
CA ALA A 698 -7.46 -3.96 -42.50
C ALA A 698 -7.11 -2.60 -43.12
N GLU A 699 -7.55 -1.49 -42.53
CA GLU A 699 -7.17 -0.13 -42.93
C GLU A 699 -5.69 0.13 -42.64
N ALA A 700 -5.18 -0.26 -41.46
CA ALA A 700 -3.77 -0.15 -41.10
C ALA A 700 -2.88 -0.96 -42.06
N ARG A 701 -3.30 -2.19 -42.44
CA ARG A 701 -2.55 -3.04 -43.38
C ARG A 701 -2.49 -2.45 -44.78
N ARG A 702 -3.45 -1.64 -45.19
CA ARG A 702 -3.40 -0.91 -46.47
C ARG A 702 -2.55 0.36 -46.41
N ALA A 703 -2.43 0.98 -45.25
CA ALA A 703 -1.68 2.20 -45.01
C ALA A 703 -0.19 1.98 -44.78
N LEU A 704 0.21 0.79 -44.36
CA LEU A 704 1.61 0.40 -44.10
C LEU A 704 2.11 -0.56 -45.21
N ASP A 705 3.40 -0.50 -45.52
CA ASP A 705 4.03 -1.57 -46.31
C ASP A 705 4.23 -2.85 -45.44
N ASP A 706 4.47 -4.00 -46.08
CA ASP A 706 4.60 -5.28 -45.37
C ASP A 706 5.72 -5.28 -44.29
N ARG A 707 6.82 -4.55 -44.57
CA ARG A 707 7.94 -4.44 -43.64
C ARG A 707 7.54 -3.59 -42.39
N GLN A 708 6.88 -2.48 -42.58
CA GLN A 708 6.40 -1.61 -41.54
C GLN A 708 5.35 -2.32 -40.66
N PHE A 709 4.42 -3.04 -41.28
CA PHE A 709 3.41 -3.81 -40.63
C PHE A 709 4.01 -4.91 -39.73
N ALA A 710 4.90 -5.74 -40.31
CA ALA A 710 5.58 -6.82 -39.57
C ALA A 710 6.46 -6.28 -38.44
N ALA A 711 7.13 -5.13 -38.64
CA ALA A 711 7.92 -4.48 -37.61
C ALA A 711 7.01 -3.97 -36.43
N ALA A 712 5.83 -3.45 -36.74
CA ALA A 712 4.88 -3.03 -35.73
C ALA A 712 4.35 -4.22 -34.89
N GLU A 713 3.99 -5.33 -35.59
CA GLU A 713 3.55 -6.57 -34.90
C GLU A 713 4.66 -7.13 -33.99
N SER A 714 5.85 -7.30 -34.52
CA SER A 714 7.00 -7.86 -33.76
C SER A 714 7.32 -7.02 -32.52
N ARG A 715 7.21 -5.70 -32.65
CA ARG A 715 7.45 -4.75 -31.57
C ARG A 715 6.42 -4.87 -30.46
N GLY A 716 5.14 -4.91 -30.84
CA GLY A 716 4.05 -5.06 -29.86
C GLY A 716 4.18 -6.38 -29.09
N ALA A 717 4.41 -7.48 -29.80
CA ALA A 717 4.58 -8.80 -29.18
C ALA A 717 5.76 -8.88 -28.19
N ALA A 718 6.78 -8.04 -28.35
CA ALA A 718 7.94 -8.00 -27.46
C ALA A 718 7.76 -7.05 -26.25
N MET A 719 6.67 -6.29 -26.17
CA MET A 719 6.44 -5.33 -25.08
C MET A 719 6.00 -6.03 -23.81
N THR A 720 6.53 -5.56 -22.67
CA THR A 720 5.92 -5.86 -21.36
C THR A 720 4.61 -5.11 -21.21
N LEU A 721 3.69 -5.63 -20.40
CA LEU A 721 2.39 -4.99 -20.16
C LEU A 721 2.52 -3.53 -19.69
N ALA A 722 3.44 -3.26 -18.78
CA ALA A 722 3.69 -1.89 -18.29
C ALA A 722 4.19 -0.95 -19.40
N ALA A 723 5.10 -1.42 -20.27
CA ALA A 723 5.58 -0.63 -21.39
C ALA A 723 4.48 -0.38 -22.45
N ALA A 724 3.60 -1.35 -22.67
CA ALA A 724 2.47 -1.22 -23.59
C ALA A 724 1.44 -0.21 -23.08
N VAL A 725 1.11 -0.22 -21.78
CA VAL A 725 0.23 0.78 -21.15
C VAL A 725 0.83 2.19 -21.25
N GLU A 726 2.12 2.34 -20.95
CA GLU A 726 2.79 3.65 -21.10
C GLU A 726 2.75 4.14 -22.54
N PHE A 727 3.02 3.25 -23.49
CA PHE A 727 2.95 3.57 -24.91
C PHE A 727 1.54 3.96 -25.34
N ALA A 728 0.49 3.25 -24.87
CA ALA A 728 -0.90 3.58 -25.14
C ALA A 728 -1.28 4.99 -24.63
N VAL A 729 -0.88 5.32 -23.39
CA VAL A 729 -1.18 6.64 -22.79
C VAL A 729 -0.49 7.78 -23.55
N ILE A 730 0.75 7.60 -23.96
CA ILE A 730 1.51 8.63 -24.68
C ILE A 730 0.96 8.80 -26.09
N THR A 731 0.82 7.71 -26.84
CA THR A 731 0.41 7.76 -28.25
C THR A 731 -1.05 8.17 -28.40
N ALA A 732 -1.93 7.74 -27.51
CA ALA A 732 -3.33 8.20 -27.51
C ALA A 732 -3.49 9.68 -27.12
N GLY A 733 -2.52 10.28 -26.40
CA GLY A 733 -2.60 11.65 -25.85
C GLY A 733 -2.19 12.77 -26.80
N GLU A 734 -1.59 12.49 -27.95
CA GLU A 734 -1.07 13.53 -28.86
C GLU A 734 -2.06 13.87 -29.99
N ASP A 735 -2.27 15.16 -30.22
CA ASP A 735 -2.87 15.63 -31.46
C ASP A 735 -1.91 15.37 -32.64
N VAL A 736 -2.46 14.99 -33.81
CA VAL A 736 -1.64 14.83 -35.04
C VAL A 736 -0.86 16.11 -35.26
N PRO A 737 0.49 16.10 -35.26
CA PRO A 737 1.23 17.30 -35.64
C PRO A 737 0.88 17.64 -37.09
N ASP A 738 0.44 18.89 -37.32
CA ASP A 738 0.33 19.42 -38.68
C ASP A 738 1.63 19.19 -39.41
N ALA A 739 1.59 18.58 -40.58
CA ALA A 739 2.73 18.10 -41.39
C ALA A 739 3.64 19.21 -41.93
N ALA A 740 3.68 20.37 -41.30
CA ALA A 740 4.46 21.52 -41.72
C ALA A 740 5.10 22.26 -40.55
N THR A 741 6.11 21.69 -39.90
CA THR A 741 7.25 22.44 -39.33
C THR A 741 8.29 21.54 -38.68
N GLY A 742 9.49 21.48 -39.25
CA GLY A 742 10.72 21.20 -38.51
C GLY A 742 11.25 19.77 -38.59
N GLN A 743 12.36 19.60 -39.26
CA GLN A 743 13.09 18.32 -39.41
C GLN A 743 13.44 17.67 -38.05
N PRO A 744 13.24 16.37 -37.91
CA PRO A 744 13.35 15.63 -36.65
C PRO A 744 14.79 15.34 -36.20
N GLY A 745 14.91 15.11 -34.91
CA GLY A 745 16.14 15.03 -34.17
C GLY A 745 17.09 13.85 -34.38
N LEU A 746 16.75 12.84 -35.18
CA LEU A 746 17.63 11.64 -35.37
C LEU A 746 18.87 11.91 -36.22
N ALA A 747 18.85 12.90 -37.10
CA ALA A 747 20.04 13.32 -37.83
C ALA A 747 21.20 13.79 -36.92
N ARG A 748 20.91 14.14 -35.67
CA ARG A 748 21.89 14.59 -34.65
C ARG A 748 22.45 13.45 -33.80
N LEU A 749 21.94 12.23 -33.95
CA LEU A 749 22.40 11.07 -33.22
C LEU A 749 23.56 10.37 -33.92
N SER A 750 24.58 9.96 -33.17
CA SER A 750 25.67 9.11 -33.68
C SER A 750 25.14 7.72 -34.05
N ALA A 751 25.94 6.95 -34.82
CA ALA A 751 25.58 5.59 -35.17
C ALA A 751 25.29 4.70 -33.93
N ARG A 752 26.06 4.90 -32.85
CA ARG A 752 25.88 4.15 -31.58
C ARG A 752 24.63 4.58 -30.82
N GLU A 753 24.29 5.86 -30.88
CA GLU A 753 23.05 6.37 -30.29
C GLU A 753 21.81 5.89 -31.05
N ARG A 754 21.90 5.78 -32.38
CA ARG A 754 20.84 5.20 -33.22
C ARG A 754 20.63 3.72 -32.95
N GLU A 755 21.72 2.96 -32.78
CA GLU A 755 21.66 1.54 -32.40
C GLU A 755 20.95 1.38 -31.03
N LEU A 756 21.24 2.24 -30.06
CA LEU A 756 20.56 2.26 -28.76
C LEU A 756 19.07 2.58 -28.91
N VAL A 757 18.70 3.58 -29.72
CA VAL A 757 17.30 3.91 -30.00
C VAL A 757 16.58 2.74 -30.66
N THR A 758 17.24 2.01 -31.53
CA THR A 758 16.71 0.78 -32.16
C THR A 758 16.39 -0.28 -31.12
N LEU A 759 17.30 -0.55 -30.17
CA LEU A 759 17.10 -1.55 -29.14
C LEU A 759 16.01 -1.12 -28.11
N VAL A 760 15.92 0.18 -27.81
CA VAL A 760 14.83 0.74 -27.02
C VAL A 760 13.48 0.52 -27.69
N ALA A 761 13.42 0.78 -29.00
CA ALA A 761 12.21 0.63 -29.77
C ALA A 761 11.79 -0.84 -29.97
N GLN A 762 12.73 -1.77 -29.90
CA GLN A 762 12.47 -3.21 -29.84
C GLN A 762 11.96 -3.69 -28.46
N GLY A 763 11.72 -2.79 -27.51
CA GLY A 763 11.22 -3.13 -26.17
C GLY A 763 12.28 -3.69 -25.21
N ARG A 764 13.58 -3.62 -25.54
CA ARG A 764 14.66 -4.15 -24.69
C ARG A 764 14.79 -3.31 -23.42
N THR A 765 14.97 -3.95 -22.27
CA THR A 765 15.31 -3.28 -21.01
C THR A 765 16.76 -2.76 -21.03
N ASP A 766 17.10 -1.81 -20.14
CA ASP A 766 18.47 -1.29 -20.07
C ASP A 766 19.49 -2.40 -19.77
N ALA A 767 19.10 -3.41 -18.98
CA ALA A 767 19.93 -4.59 -18.71
C ALA A 767 20.17 -5.43 -19.98
N GLN A 768 19.13 -5.71 -20.75
CA GLN A 768 19.25 -6.44 -22.02
C GLN A 768 20.06 -5.67 -23.06
N ILE A 769 19.91 -4.34 -23.10
CA ILE A 769 20.71 -3.46 -23.96
C ILE A 769 22.18 -3.48 -23.54
N ALA A 770 22.44 -3.41 -22.23
CA ALA A 770 23.78 -3.47 -21.65
C ALA A 770 24.48 -4.79 -22.01
N GLU A 771 23.80 -5.90 -21.88
CA GLU A 771 24.26 -7.23 -22.22
C GLU A 771 24.56 -7.36 -23.74
N GLN A 772 23.61 -6.92 -24.57
CA GLN A 772 23.72 -7.02 -26.03
C GLN A 772 24.82 -6.12 -26.60
N LEU A 773 25.08 -4.97 -25.97
CA LEU A 773 26.09 -4.01 -26.42
C LEU A 773 27.43 -4.13 -25.70
N PHE A 774 27.55 -5.09 -24.75
CA PHE A 774 28.74 -5.35 -23.94
C PHE A 774 29.21 -4.10 -23.17
N ILE A 775 28.24 -3.35 -22.58
CA ILE A 775 28.48 -2.13 -21.75
C ILE A 775 27.74 -2.23 -20.43
N SER A 776 28.06 -1.35 -19.47
CA SER A 776 27.34 -1.32 -18.20
C SER A 776 25.94 -0.71 -18.37
N VAL A 777 25.00 -1.10 -17.52
CA VAL A 777 23.65 -0.48 -17.44
C VAL A 777 23.77 1.03 -17.23
N ARG A 778 24.73 1.48 -16.43
CA ARG A 778 25.02 2.91 -16.22
C ARG A 778 25.41 3.60 -17.54
N THR A 779 26.22 2.95 -18.37
CA THR A 779 26.62 3.48 -19.67
C THR A 779 25.42 3.59 -20.61
N VAL A 780 24.51 2.60 -20.61
CA VAL A 780 23.25 2.64 -21.37
C VAL A 780 22.44 3.87 -20.97
N ARG A 781 22.23 4.09 -19.68
CA ARG A 781 21.48 5.24 -19.15
C ARG A 781 22.10 6.56 -19.55
N THR A 782 23.43 6.71 -19.41
CA THR A 782 24.13 7.93 -19.82
C THR A 782 23.96 8.23 -21.32
N HIS A 783 23.97 7.19 -22.16
CA HIS A 783 23.68 7.35 -23.58
C HIS A 783 22.23 7.73 -23.85
N LEU A 784 21.27 7.11 -23.15
CA LEU A 784 19.84 7.44 -23.29
C LEU A 784 19.57 8.89 -22.87
N ASP A 785 20.21 9.41 -21.84
CA ASP A 785 20.08 10.81 -21.42
C ASP A 785 20.60 11.76 -22.51
N ARG A 786 21.78 11.48 -23.05
CA ARG A 786 22.33 12.25 -24.18
C ARG A 786 21.44 12.18 -25.43
N ILE A 787 20.85 11.04 -25.69
CA ILE A 787 19.91 10.87 -26.80
C ILE A 787 18.65 11.70 -26.55
N ARG A 788 18.13 11.73 -25.34
CA ARG A 788 17.00 12.58 -24.96
C ARG A 788 17.29 14.06 -25.16
N ASP A 789 18.45 14.52 -24.72
CA ASP A 789 18.90 15.92 -24.89
C ASP A 789 19.03 16.30 -26.37
N LYS A 790 19.54 15.38 -27.22
CA LYS A 790 19.74 15.64 -28.66
C LYS A 790 18.45 15.52 -29.47
N SER A 791 17.55 14.61 -29.09
CA SER A 791 16.30 14.33 -29.81
C SER A 791 15.12 15.17 -29.33
N GLY A 792 15.24 15.80 -28.15
CA GLY A 792 14.13 16.50 -27.48
C GLY A 792 13.11 15.54 -26.84
N CYS A 793 13.34 14.24 -26.90
CA CYS A 793 12.47 13.22 -26.29
C CYS A 793 12.69 13.18 -24.78
N ARG A 794 11.60 13.19 -24.01
CA ARG A 794 11.70 13.15 -22.54
C ARG A 794 11.56 11.74 -21.96
N ARG A 795 10.86 10.85 -22.66
CA ARG A 795 10.50 9.51 -22.18
C ARG A 795 11.04 8.43 -23.14
N ARG A 796 11.17 7.20 -22.62
CA ARG A 796 11.60 6.02 -23.41
C ARG A 796 10.64 5.75 -24.58
N ALA A 797 9.34 5.87 -24.35
CA ALA A 797 8.34 5.72 -25.38
C ALA A 797 8.39 6.80 -26.47
N ASP A 798 8.85 8.02 -26.17
CA ASP A 798 9.10 9.06 -27.18
C ASP A 798 10.21 8.65 -28.13
N LEU A 799 11.27 7.98 -27.64
CA LEU A 799 12.34 7.44 -28.44
C LEU A 799 11.85 6.30 -29.35
N THR A 800 10.95 5.45 -28.84
CA THR A 800 10.32 4.38 -29.62
C THR A 800 9.50 4.97 -30.75
N ARG A 801 8.69 6.01 -30.46
CA ARG A 801 7.93 6.72 -31.46
C ARG A 801 8.81 7.40 -32.51
N LEU A 802 9.85 8.10 -32.06
CA LEU A 802 10.81 8.76 -32.96
C LEU A 802 11.48 7.75 -33.90
N ALA A 803 11.85 6.59 -33.40
CA ALA A 803 12.40 5.50 -34.21
C ALA A 803 11.43 4.98 -35.29
N LEU A 804 10.11 4.97 -34.93
CA LEU A 804 9.04 4.61 -35.87
C LEU A 804 8.83 5.64 -36.93
N GLN A 805 8.73 6.91 -36.59
CA GLN A 805 8.50 8.01 -37.51
C GLN A 805 9.63 8.15 -38.54
N GLU A 806 10.85 7.81 -38.15
CA GLU A 806 12.04 7.92 -38.98
C GLU A 806 12.42 6.62 -39.69
N GLY A 807 11.63 5.54 -39.53
CA GLY A 807 11.84 4.28 -40.28
C GLY A 807 13.15 3.53 -39.92
N ILE A 808 13.65 3.72 -38.70
CA ILE A 808 14.82 2.98 -38.20
C ILE A 808 14.48 1.53 -37.88
N ILE A 809 13.21 1.29 -37.57
CA ILE A 809 12.67 -0.04 -37.26
C ILE A 809 11.39 -0.27 -38.02
#